data_4498b43ef06e8173ec7e58f431b2fbf9
#
_entry.id   4498b43ef06e8173ec7e58f431b2fbf9
#
_cell.length_a   1.000
_cell.length_b   1.000
_cell.length_c   1.000
_cell.angle_alpha   90.00
_cell.angle_beta   90.00
_cell.angle_gamma   90.00
#
_symmetry.space_group_name_H-M   'P 1'
#
loop_
_entity.id
_entity.type
_entity.pdbx_description
1 polymer ?
#
loop_
_entity_poly.entity_id
_entity_poly.type
_entity_poly.pdbx_seq_one_letter_code
_entity_poly.pdbx_strand_id
1 'polypeptide(L)'
;MATVRLHTGNILEVHDALYDFVRDEATAGTAWTANGVFEVLGELVEEFGPRNRELLARRADVQQQIDDYYREQRRNGWAPTEESAARDAEDLERFLVGIGYLEAERPVDFEVTTPRLDPEMDQNGPELVTPVTNASMAVGGANARWGSIYDAYFLSDIHPEIDAEEQRPARLRMVVEETNAFLDEHVSAWQGGVSFDSIKAYSVSRKDGGAYELVGRTSDRADVRLEHPDKFIGFNLDGEGELAEFLLADNGLRIEFQLYEGGTVDPVNGQFRDLVVESALTNIIDFEDAVSVVDADDLVEGLRNYLGLIRGSLEGYGSRGNLKRINSDKTYRDVNGEERTLKATSLMSVRNVSIHMYTDAVTLDGEEVPERIVGVLLTTLIASAHDRGSNGEPRDGGEGVMPARGPNSGRGFVYQVTPKLHTAEEVAEQMRFFEAVERGLGLPAGTMLIGIMNEELGMTLQLPEALRAARDRVFFTNTGFLDRTGSQLRAQMYAGPVDLRDDLTRAAFNTSYELDNVDVSLRAGLHRHGKVGKGMQVRNRAMAEMMQRKIDHPRSGGNTAWVPAPYPSDLHSMHYHMVDVDEVQRVMLDAAASPVSRAALLAFPLLGEGKLDASEVKEAAVLRYAHSMVAYVEPWVRRGVGCSGVPDFDQIEEMKDRATERIDGAILANWRLHGVISQDEIEDAVRKAAAIVDEQSTEVSGYVPLAGTRETQDSMLAEPALAAVLEIIDDALSSPSAYVEPALFRHRRGVKAG
;
A
#
# COMPACT_ATOMS: atom_id res chain seq x y z
N MET A 1 -12.77 -24.29 20.86
CA MET A 1 -13.68 -23.12 20.62
C MET A 1 -14.24 -22.63 21.94
N ALA A 2 -14.01 -21.38 22.28
CA ALA A 2 -14.71 -20.71 23.37
C ALA A 2 -16.14 -20.35 22.92
N THR A 3 -17.12 -20.40 23.85
CA THR A 3 -18.52 -20.18 23.54
C THR A 3 -19.03 -18.94 24.25
N VAL A 4 -19.57 -17.98 23.50
CA VAL A 4 -20.20 -16.76 24.00
C VAL A 4 -21.68 -16.77 23.62
N ARG A 5 -22.56 -16.74 24.61
CA ARG A 5 -24.03 -16.70 24.36
C ARG A 5 -24.50 -15.26 24.27
N LEU A 6 -25.04 -14.88 23.13
CA LEU A 6 -25.55 -13.54 22.88
C LEU A 6 -26.91 -13.29 23.57
N HIS A 7 -27.27 -12.03 23.73
CA HIS A 7 -28.56 -11.63 24.31
C HIS A 7 -29.76 -12.12 23.48
N THR A 8 -29.60 -12.30 22.16
CA THR A 8 -30.59 -12.86 21.25
C THR A 8 -30.83 -14.35 21.47
N GLY A 9 -29.90 -15.04 22.13
CA GLY A 9 -29.91 -16.48 22.35
C GLY A 9 -29.01 -17.24 21.38
N ASN A 10 -28.52 -16.60 20.32
CA ASN A 10 -27.54 -17.18 19.39
C ASN A 10 -26.21 -17.49 20.08
N ILE A 11 -25.45 -18.38 19.46
CA ILE A 11 -24.17 -18.85 20.00
C ILE A 11 -23.04 -18.41 19.08
N LEU A 12 -22.16 -17.57 19.64
CA LEU A 12 -20.91 -17.24 19.00
C LEU A 12 -19.84 -18.23 19.48
N GLU A 13 -19.22 -18.95 18.58
CA GLU A 13 -18.07 -19.82 18.84
C GLU A 13 -16.81 -19.12 18.33
N VAL A 14 -15.81 -19.00 19.20
CA VAL A 14 -14.56 -18.30 18.93
C VAL A 14 -13.42 -19.29 19.04
N HIS A 15 -12.49 -19.32 18.09
CA HIS A 15 -11.29 -20.14 18.17
C HIS A 15 -10.49 -19.82 19.44
N ASP A 16 -9.99 -20.85 20.13
CA ASP A 16 -9.36 -20.68 21.46
C ASP A 16 -8.16 -19.72 21.40
N ALA A 17 -7.32 -19.78 20.37
CA ALA A 17 -6.20 -18.86 20.19
C ALA A 17 -6.65 -17.40 20.13
N LEU A 18 -7.72 -17.10 19.38
CA LEU A 18 -8.26 -15.75 19.27
C LEU A 18 -8.91 -15.28 20.57
N TYR A 19 -9.66 -16.17 21.25
CA TYR A 19 -10.26 -15.86 22.55
C TYR A 19 -9.18 -15.56 23.61
N ASP A 20 -8.14 -16.39 23.67
CA ASP A 20 -7.03 -16.24 24.61
C ASP A 20 -6.25 -14.94 24.35
N PHE A 21 -5.94 -14.64 23.09
CA PHE A 21 -5.32 -13.36 22.72
C PHE A 21 -6.14 -12.15 23.16
N VAL A 22 -7.45 -12.15 22.92
CA VAL A 22 -8.32 -11.03 23.34
C VAL A 22 -8.36 -10.92 24.86
N ARG A 23 -8.46 -12.08 25.58
CA ARG A 23 -8.50 -12.10 27.05
C ARG A 23 -7.20 -11.61 27.70
N ASP A 24 -6.06 -12.09 27.21
CA ASP A 24 -4.78 -11.98 27.90
C ASP A 24 -3.93 -10.81 27.42
N GLU A 25 -4.12 -10.40 26.16
CA GLU A 25 -3.27 -9.39 25.52
C GLU A 25 -4.05 -8.14 25.07
N ALA A 26 -5.11 -8.29 24.26
CA ALA A 26 -5.80 -7.14 23.67
C ALA A 26 -6.65 -6.35 24.67
N THR A 27 -7.22 -7.00 25.69
CA THR A 27 -7.98 -6.33 26.76
C THR A 27 -7.14 -6.02 28.00
N ALA A 28 -5.88 -6.48 28.08
CA ALA A 28 -5.01 -6.23 29.21
C ALA A 28 -4.76 -4.73 29.44
N GLY A 29 -5.02 -4.26 30.65
CA GLY A 29 -4.86 -2.85 31.03
C GLY A 29 -5.95 -1.92 30.49
N THR A 30 -7.02 -2.46 29.92
CA THR A 30 -8.21 -1.72 29.45
C THR A 30 -9.41 -1.93 30.39
N ALA A 31 -10.53 -1.27 30.13
CA ALA A 31 -11.80 -1.54 30.83
C ALA A 31 -12.59 -2.72 30.21
N TRP A 32 -12.12 -3.32 29.14
CA TRP A 32 -12.79 -4.37 28.41
C TRP A 32 -12.48 -5.76 29.00
N THR A 33 -13.45 -6.67 28.83
CA THR A 33 -13.26 -8.12 29.02
C THR A 33 -13.41 -8.83 27.70
N ALA A 34 -12.81 -9.99 27.53
CA ALA A 34 -12.96 -10.78 26.30
C ALA A 34 -14.44 -11.04 25.97
N ASN A 35 -15.24 -11.44 26.96
CA ASN A 35 -16.67 -11.66 26.75
C ASN A 35 -17.38 -10.40 26.25
N GLY A 36 -17.11 -9.22 26.84
CA GLY A 36 -17.71 -7.97 26.40
C GLY A 36 -17.34 -7.62 24.95
N VAL A 37 -16.09 -7.87 24.55
CA VAL A 37 -15.67 -7.66 23.13
C VAL A 37 -16.40 -8.63 22.21
N PHE A 38 -16.52 -9.91 22.57
CA PHE A 38 -17.20 -10.89 21.76
C PHE A 38 -18.74 -10.77 21.77
N GLU A 39 -19.34 -10.18 22.81
CA GLU A 39 -20.74 -9.77 22.79
C GLU A 39 -20.97 -8.66 21.74
N VAL A 40 -20.13 -7.63 21.71
CA VAL A 40 -20.16 -6.58 20.66
C VAL A 40 -19.94 -7.20 19.28
N LEU A 41 -18.97 -8.11 19.13
CA LEU A 41 -18.74 -8.80 17.86
C LEU A 41 -19.99 -9.55 17.39
N GLY A 42 -20.64 -10.29 18.29
CA GLY A 42 -21.86 -11.03 17.98
C GLY A 42 -23.01 -10.12 17.50
N GLU A 43 -23.24 -9.00 18.17
CA GLU A 43 -24.21 -8.00 17.79
C GLU A 43 -23.92 -7.43 16.38
N LEU A 44 -22.64 -7.12 16.09
CA LEU A 44 -22.21 -6.65 14.77
C LEU A 44 -22.42 -7.72 13.68
N VAL A 45 -22.13 -8.99 13.97
CA VAL A 45 -22.34 -10.09 13.01
C VAL A 45 -23.82 -10.30 12.74
N GLU A 46 -24.69 -10.23 13.79
CA GLU A 46 -26.14 -10.33 13.62
C GLU A 46 -26.72 -9.19 12.77
N GLU A 47 -26.24 -7.96 12.95
CA GLU A 47 -26.70 -6.78 12.21
C GLU A 47 -26.16 -6.75 10.79
N PHE A 48 -24.84 -6.93 10.61
CA PHE A 48 -24.17 -6.69 9.32
C PHE A 48 -23.92 -7.96 8.48
N GLY A 49 -23.95 -9.15 9.07
CA GLY A 49 -23.75 -10.41 8.34
C GLY A 49 -24.78 -10.66 7.25
N PRO A 50 -26.09 -10.54 7.52
CA PRO A 50 -27.13 -10.67 6.47
C PRO A 50 -26.94 -9.64 5.36
N ARG A 51 -26.68 -8.38 5.71
CA ARG A 51 -26.47 -7.31 4.75
C ARG A 51 -25.23 -7.53 3.89
N ASN A 52 -24.16 -8.07 4.47
CA ASN A 52 -22.96 -8.45 3.74
C ASN A 52 -23.27 -9.48 2.63
N ARG A 53 -24.08 -10.50 2.94
CA ARG A 53 -24.53 -11.49 1.95
C ARG A 53 -25.39 -10.87 0.84
N GLU A 54 -26.27 -9.93 1.16
CA GLU A 54 -27.08 -9.21 0.17
C GLU A 54 -26.23 -8.42 -0.81
N LEU A 55 -25.22 -7.69 -0.32
CA LEU A 55 -24.29 -6.92 -1.16
C LEU A 55 -23.49 -7.83 -2.10
N LEU A 56 -23.00 -8.96 -1.60
CA LEU A 56 -22.29 -9.94 -2.44
C LEU A 56 -23.21 -10.57 -3.49
N ALA A 57 -24.46 -10.90 -3.13
CA ALA A 57 -25.43 -11.41 -4.08
C ALA A 57 -25.73 -10.37 -5.18
N ARG A 58 -25.81 -9.08 -4.83
CA ARG A 58 -25.99 -8.00 -5.80
C ARG A 58 -24.79 -7.86 -6.74
N ARG A 59 -23.55 -7.98 -6.23
CA ARG A 59 -22.35 -8.02 -7.09
C ARG A 59 -22.43 -9.14 -8.11
N ALA A 60 -22.81 -10.35 -7.67
CA ALA A 60 -22.94 -11.51 -8.53
C ALA A 60 -24.02 -11.29 -9.60
N ASP A 61 -25.19 -10.74 -9.24
CA ASP A 61 -26.28 -10.44 -10.17
C ASP A 61 -25.88 -9.41 -11.22
N VAL A 62 -25.25 -8.30 -10.81
CA VAL A 62 -24.75 -7.27 -11.74
C VAL A 62 -23.71 -7.85 -12.71
N GLN A 63 -22.73 -8.63 -12.19
CA GLN A 63 -21.73 -9.24 -13.06
C GLN A 63 -22.36 -10.23 -14.06
N GLN A 64 -23.33 -11.02 -13.62
CA GLN A 64 -24.06 -11.93 -14.52
C GLN A 64 -24.79 -11.15 -15.62
N GLN A 65 -25.43 -10.02 -15.30
CA GLN A 65 -26.08 -9.18 -16.28
C GLN A 65 -25.10 -8.59 -17.29
N ILE A 66 -23.90 -8.18 -16.86
CA ILE A 66 -22.83 -7.70 -17.75
C ILE A 66 -22.32 -8.83 -18.66
N ASP A 67 -22.10 -10.03 -18.11
CA ASP A 67 -21.70 -11.20 -18.89
C ASP A 67 -22.73 -11.54 -19.96
N ASP A 68 -24.01 -11.52 -19.63
CA ASP A 68 -25.10 -11.82 -20.56
C ASP A 68 -25.28 -10.73 -21.63
N TYR A 69 -25.06 -9.45 -21.27
CA TYR A 69 -25.00 -8.34 -22.23
C TYR A 69 -23.98 -8.61 -23.32
N TYR A 70 -22.73 -8.92 -22.96
CA TYR A 70 -21.69 -9.18 -23.95
C TYR A 70 -21.93 -10.47 -24.76
N ARG A 71 -22.41 -11.54 -24.11
CA ARG A 71 -22.79 -12.78 -24.80
C ARG A 71 -23.87 -12.54 -25.85
N GLU A 72 -24.87 -11.70 -25.53
CA GLU A 72 -25.94 -11.34 -26.45
C GLU A 72 -25.40 -10.49 -27.62
N GLN A 73 -24.62 -9.44 -27.33
CA GLN A 73 -24.00 -8.61 -28.37
C GLN A 73 -23.19 -9.46 -29.36
N ARG A 74 -22.37 -10.38 -28.87
CA ARG A 74 -21.58 -11.28 -29.73
C ARG A 74 -22.46 -12.22 -30.55
N ARG A 75 -23.52 -12.79 -29.99
CA ARG A 75 -24.49 -13.61 -30.76
C ARG A 75 -25.16 -12.81 -31.87
N ASN A 76 -25.34 -11.52 -31.70
CA ASN A 76 -25.90 -10.60 -32.68
C ASN A 76 -24.85 -10.11 -33.70
N GLY A 77 -23.64 -10.64 -33.65
CA GLY A 77 -22.57 -10.34 -34.63
C GLY A 77 -21.70 -9.13 -34.26
N TRP A 78 -21.88 -8.57 -33.08
CA TRP A 78 -20.98 -7.52 -32.58
C TRP A 78 -19.60 -8.10 -32.29
N ALA A 79 -18.57 -7.38 -32.68
CA ALA A 79 -17.17 -7.59 -32.32
C ALA A 79 -16.52 -6.24 -32.07
N PRO A 80 -15.80 -6.07 -30.94
CA PRO A 80 -15.13 -4.81 -30.64
C PRO A 80 -13.99 -4.56 -31.62
N THR A 81 -13.77 -3.30 -31.95
CA THR A 81 -12.63 -2.82 -32.75
C THR A 81 -12.09 -1.53 -32.11
N GLU A 82 -10.86 -1.15 -32.41
CA GLU A 82 -10.31 0.14 -31.98
C GLU A 82 -11.20 1.32 -32.43
N GLU A 83 -11.78 1.25 -33.65
CA GLU A 83 -12.66 2.28 -34.20
C GLU A 83 -14.00 2.37 -33.44
N SER A 84 -14.54 1.25 -32.94
CA SER A 84 -15.81 1.22 -32.23
C SER A 84 -15.67 1.48 -30.71
N ALA A 85 -14.47 1.42 -30.16
CA ALA A 85 -14.20 1.38 -28.72
C ALA A 85 -14.93 2.47 -27.90
N ALA A 86 -14.92 3.72 -28.35
CA ALA A 86 -15.60 4.81 -27.64
C ALA A 86 -17.14 4.62 -27.63
N ARG A 87 -17.73 4.24 -28.76
CA ARG A 87 -19.18 3.98 -28.86
C ARG A 87 -19.58 2.75 -28.03
N ASP A 88 -18.75 1.69 -28.06
CA ASP A 88 -19.01 0.47 -27.31
C ASP A 88 -18.98 0.75 -25.81
N ALA A 89 -18.10 1.63 -25.34
CA ALA A 89 -18.04 2.10 -23.94
C ALA A 89 -19.28 2.92 -23.56
N GLU A 90 -19.76 3.83 -24.43
CA GLU A 90 -21.01 4.56 -24.20
C GLU A 90 -22.23 3.64 -24.18
N ASP A 91 -22.27 2.59 -25.02
CA ASP A 91 -23.34 1.59 -25.04
C ASP A 91 -23.35 0.79 -23.72
N LEU A 92 -22.16 0.42 -23.22
CA LEU A 92 -22.03 -0.23 -21.92
C LEU A 92 -22.48 0.70 -20.77
N GLU A 93 -22.08 1.96 -20.78
CA GLU A 93 -22.53 2.93 -19.76
C GLU A 93 -24.06 3.02 -19.73
N ARG A 94 -24.71 3.16 -20.90
CA ARG A 94 -26.18 3.19 -20.98
C ARG A 94 -26.82 1.92 -20.44
N PHE A 95 -26.21 0.76 -20.71
CA PHE A 95 -26.68 -0.51 -20.17
C PHE A 95 -26.56 -0.53 -18.64
N LEU A 96 -25.42 -0.13 -18.07
CA LEU A 96 -25.17 -0.09 -16.62
C LEU A 96 -26.15 0.86 -15.89
N VAL A 97 -26.47 2.00 -16.50
CA VAL A 97 -27.52 2.91 -16.00
C VAL A 97 -28.89 2.24 -16.12
N GLY A 98 -29.15 1.54 -17.21
CA GLY A 98 -30.44 0.87 -17.47
C GLY A 98 -30.77 -0.24 -16.46
N ILE A 99 -29.77 -0.96 -15.97
CA ILE A 99 -29.92 -1.99 -14.92
C ILE A 99 -29.88 -1.43 -13.49
N GLY A 100 -29.72 -0.11 -13.33
CA GLY A 100 -29.66 0.54 -12.03
C GLY A 100 -28.36 0.30 -11.26
N TYR A 101 -27.29 -0.10 -11.94
CA TYR A 101 -25.96 -0.21 -11.36
C TYR A 101 -25.29 1.15 -11.22
N LEU A 102 -25.48 2.03 -12.20
CA LEU A 102 -25.01 3.40 -12.16
C LEU A 102 -26.20 4.37 -12.08
N GLU A 103 -26.05 5.44 -11.33
CA GLU A 103 -26.91 6.61 -11.43
C GLU A 103 -26.47 7.49 -12.62
N ALA A 104 -27.35 8.43 -13.03
CA ALA A 104 -26.95 9.46 -13.97
C ALA A 104 -25.74 10.23 -13.39
N GLU A 105 -24.77 10.54 -14.24
CA GLU A 105 -23.56 11.25 -13.82
C GLU A 105 -23.93 12.58 -13.15
N ARG A 106 -23.38 12.81 -11.97
CA ARG A 106 -23.57 14.04 -11.21
C ARG A 106 -22.23 14.73 -10.99
N PRO A 107 -22.17 16.06 -11.13
CA PRO A 107 -20.97 16.78 -10.77
C PRO A 107 -20.69 16.65 -9.28
N VAL A 108 -19.42 16.81 -8.90
CA VAL A 108 -19.02 16.98 -7.49
C VAL A 108 -19.50 18.35 -7.02
N ASP A 109 -20.61 18.38 -6.27
CA ASP A 109 -21.29 19.59 -5.78
C ASP A 109 -21.29 19.69 -4.24
N PHE A 110 -20.36 18.97 -3.61
CA PHE A 110 -20.20 18.91 -2.15
C PHE A 110 -18.71 18.97 -1.79
N GLU A 111 -18.45 19.27 -0.54
CA GLU A 111 -17.11 19.16 0.05
C GLU A 111 -17.13 18.10 1.16
N VAL A 112 -15.99 17.43 1.34
CA VAL A 112 -15.75 16.59 2.50
C VAL A 112 -15.72 17.44 3.76
N THR A 113 -16.28 16.91 4.84
CA THR A 113 -16.40 17.59 6.13
C THR A 113 -15.70 16.84 7.24
N THR A 114 -14.76 15.95 6.87
CA THR A 114 -13.91 15.24 7.83
C THR A 114 -13.24 16.25 8.77
N PRO A 115 -13.17 15.98 10.08
CA PRO A 115 -12.43 16.81 11.01
C PRO A 115 -10.97 16.96 10.60
N ARG A 116 -10.30 18.01 11.10
CA ARG A 116 -8.87 18.20 10.82
C ARG A 116 -8.06 16.97 11.23
N LEU A 117 -7.36 16.37 10.28
CA LEU A 117 -6.58 15.14 10.42
C LEU A 117 -5.25 15.36 11.17
N ASP A 118 -4.56 14.27 11.48
CA ASP A 118 -3.17 14.32 11.93
C ASP A 118 -2.31 14.95 10.82
N PRO A 119 -1.24 15.69 11.17
CA PRO A 119 -0.45 16.43 10.18
C PRO A 119 0.13 15.56 9.07
N GLU A 120 0.46 14.32 9.36
CA GLU A 120 0.99 13.35 8.41
C GLU A 120 0.01 13.03 7.27
N MET A 121 -1.30 13.18 7.53
CA MET A 121 -2.34 12.96 6.51
C MET A 121 -2.53 14.17 5.58
N ASP A 122 -2.12 15.35 6.01
CA ASP A 122 -2.20 16.58 5.18
C ASP A 122 -0.89 16.84 4.42
N GLN A 123 0.22 16.19 4.79
CA GLN A 123 1.53 16.39 4.18
C GLN A 123 1.74 15.51 2.95
N ASN A 124 2.49 16.05 1.97
CA ASN A 124 2.89 15.36 0.75
C ASN A 124 4.10 14.46 1.05
N GLY A 125 4.12 13.22 0.58
CA GLY A 125 5.23 12.30 0.79
C GLY A 125 4.89 10.85 0.52
N PRO A 126 5.89 9.95 0.51
CA PRO A 126 5.69 8.52 0.29
C PRO A 126 4.83 7.86 1.36
N GLU A 127 4.19 6.75 0.99
CA GLU A 127 3.46 5.87 1.88
C GLU A 127 3.93 4.43 1.72
N LEU A 128 4.12 3.73 2.84
CA LEU A 128 4.43 2.30 2.84
C LEU A 128 3.16 1.46 2.97
N VAL A 129 3.23 0.25 2.43
CA VAL A 129 2.30 -0.84 2.74
C VAL A 129 3.13 -1.98 3.33
N THR A 130 2.80 -2.39 4.55
CA THR A 130 3.63 -3.31 5.33
C THR A 130 2.83 -4.52 5.79
N PRO A 131 3.24 -5.76 5.43
CA PRO A 131 2.57 -6.97 5.89
C PRO A 131 2.67 -7.12 7.40
N VAL A 132 1.54 -7.19 8.09
CA VAL A 132 1.47 -7.23 9.56
C VAL A 132 2.01 -8.52 10.16
N THR A 133 1.96 -9.64 9.43
CA THR A 133 2.42 -10.95 9.91
C THR A 133 3.94 -11.08 10.01
N ASN A 134 4.70 -10.15 9.43
CA ASN A 134 6.16 -10.14 9.53
C ASN A 134 6.63 -9.04 10.49
N ALA A 135 6.94 -9.39 11.73
CA ALA A 135 7.35 -8.45 12.77
C ALA A 135 8.57 -7.59 12.36
N SER A 136 9.55 -8.17 11.65
CA SER A 136 10.74 -7.41 11.19
C SER A 136 10.40 -6.36 10.14
N MET A 137 9.50 -6.69 9.19
CA MET A 137 9.00 -5.75 8.19
C MET A 137 8.11 -4.70 8.85
N ALA A 138 7.25 -5.10 9.77
CA ALA A 138 6.36 -4.21 10.50
C ALA A 138 7.13 -3.14 11.31
N VAL A 139 8.18 -3.54 12.05
CA VAL A 139 9.09 -2.60 12.75
C VAL A 139 9.84 -1.72 11.75
N GLY A 140 10.34 -2.31 10.66
CA GLY A 140 11.03 -1.57 9.59
C GLY A 140 10.13 -0.51 8.95
N GLY A 141 8.87 -0.85 8.64
CA GLY A 141 7.89 0.06 8.09
C GLY A 141 7.50 1.19 9.05
N ALA A 142 7.30 0.87 10.33
CA ALA A 142 7.03 1.90 11.34
C ALA A 142 8.19 2.91 11.48
N ASN A 143 9.43 2.45 11.35
CA ASN A 143 10.63 3.29 11.45
C ASN A 143 11.01 4.00 10.13
N ALA A 144 10.33 3.72 9.04
CA ALA A 144 10.66 4.24 7.71
C ALA A 144 10.34 5.74 7.51
N ARG A 145 9.87 6.41 8.55
CA ARG A 145 9.68 7.87 8.50
C ARG A 145 10.98 8.61 8.21
N TRP A 146 12.11 8.09 8.67
CA TRP A 146 13.42 8.71 8.49
C TRP A 146 14.39 7.73 7.86
N GLY A 147 15.02 8.12 6.78
CA GLY A 147 15.96 7.29 6.06
C GLY A 147 17.16 8.08 5.52
N SER A 148 18.31 7.38 5.36
CA SER A 148 19.53 7.95 4.84
C SER A 148 19.49 8.03 3.30
N ILE A 149 19.59 9.23 2.75
CA ILE A 149 19.77 9.41 1.30
C ILE A 149 21.08 8.74 0.84
N TYR A 150 22.14 8.83 1.64
CA TYR A 150 23.43 8.25 1.30
C TYR A 150 23.34 6.72 1.16
N ASP A 151 22.71 6.06 2.12
CA ASP A 151 22.50 4.61 2.06
C ASP A 151 21.58 4.24 0.89
N ALA A 152 20.52 5.01 0.65
CA ALA A 152 19.58 4.74 -0.43
C ALA A 152 20.23 4.83 -1.81
N TYR A 153 21.04 5.85 -2.08
CA TYR A 153 21.82 5.94 -3.30
C TYR A 153 22.89 4.85 -3.41
N PHE A 154 23.60 4.59 -2.29
CA PHE A 154 24.68 3.61 -2.27
C PHE A 154 24.20 2.20 -2.63
N LEU A 155 23.02 1.82 -2.14
CA LEU A 155 22.40 0.50 -2.34
C LEU A 155 21.64 0.36 -3.66
N SER A 156 21.38 1.46 -4.37
CA SER A 156 20.56 1.50 -5.59
C SER A 156 21.33 1.09 -6.84
N ASP A 157 20.58 0.88 -7.92
CA ASP A 157 21.08 0.64 -9.28
C ASP A 157 21.17 1.94 -10.13
N ILE A 158 21.10 3.12 -9.50
CA ILE A 158 21.11 4.41 -10.21
C ILE A 158 22.41 4.59 -11.02
N HIS A 159 23.52 4.12 -10.51
CA HIS A 159 24.81 4.09 -11.19
C HIS A 159 25.40 2.67 -11.19
N PRO A 160 24.84 1.76 -12.01
CA PRO A 160 25.24 0.34 -12.02
C PRO A 160 26.66 0.12 -12.55
N GLU A 161 27.23 1.09 -13.29
CA GLU A 161 28.59 1.07 -13.82
C GLU A 161 29.67 1.23 -12.72
N ILE A 162 29.28 1.67 -11.50
CA ILE A 162 30.20 1.82 -10.36
C ILE A 162 29.84 0.76 -9.31
N ASP A 163 30.57 -0.34 -9.31
CA ASP A 163 30.34 -1.44 -8.37
C ASP A 163 30.53 -0.98 -6.92
N ALA A 164 29.55 -1.29 -6.07
CA ALA A 164 29.52 -0.80 -4.69
C ALA A 164 30.56 -1.47 -3.78
N GLU A 165 30.99 -2.70 -4.05
CA GLU A 165 32.00 -3.42 -3.28
C GLU A 165 33.41 -3.19 -3.83
N GLU A 166 33.60 -3.38 -5.15
CA GLU A 166 34.91 -3.26 -5.80
C GLU A 166 35.39 -1.81 -5.92
N GLN A 167 34.44 -0.87 -6.14
CA GLN A 167 34.73 0.54 -6.39
C GLN A 167 34.16 1.45 -5.28
N ARG A 168 34.08 0.98 -4.05
CA ARG A 168 33.48 1.67 -2.91
C ARG A 168 33.84 3.16 -2.78
N PRO A 169 35.11 3.59 -2.92
CA PRO A 169 35.44 5.02 -2.82
C PRO A 169 34.89 5.87 -3.97
N ALA A 170 34.74 5.30 -5.17
CA ALA A 170 34.13 5.97 -6.31
C ALA A 170 32.63 6.07 -6.12
N ARG A 171 31.99 5.00 -5.61
CA ARG A 171 30.57 4.93 -5.28
C ARG A 171 30.20 5.99 -4.23
N LEU A 172 30.96 6.11 -3.16
CA LEU A 172 30.71 7.13 -2.13
C LEU A 172 30.84 8.55 -2.67
N ARG A 173 31.83 8.85 -3.53
CA ARG A 173 31.93 10.18 -4.15
C ARG A 173 30.72 10.50 -5.01
N MET A 174 30.27 9.55 -5.83
CA MET A 174 29.06 9.70 -6.65
C MET A 174 27.83 10.00 -5.77
N VAL A 175 27.63 9.24 -4.68
CA VAL A 175 26.50 9.47 -3.74
C VAL A 175 26.51 10.92 -3.21
N VAL A 176 27.69 11.43 -2.82
CA VAL A 176 27.82 12.81 -2.31
C VAL A 176 27.57 13.84 -3.41
N GLU A 177 28.08 13.61 -4.62
CA GLU A 177 27.89 14.50 -5.76
C GLU A 177 26.41 14.60 -6.15
N GLU A 178 25.70 13.45 -6.28
CA GLU A 178 24.26 13.40 -6.56
C GLU A 178 23.45 14.08 -5.47
N THR A 179 23.76 13.82 -4.21
CA THR A 179 23.04 14.41 -3.09
C THR A 179 23.25 15.94 -3.03
N ASN A 180 24.47 16.43 -3.22
CA ASN A 180 24.72 17.86 -3.23
C ASN A 180 24.04 18.56 -4.41
N ALA A 181 24.02 17.94 -5.60
CA ALA A 181 23.29 18.45 -6.75
C ALA A 181 21.78 18.57 -6.46
N PHE A 182 21.20 17.52 -5.86
CA PHE A 182 19.80 17.54 -5.43
C PHE A 182 19.51 18.67 -4.43
N LEU A 183 20.38 18.86 -3.43
CA LEU A 183 20.22 19.94 -2.44
C LEU A 183 20.26 21.32 -3.08
N ASP A 184 21.23 21.56 -3.95
CA ASP A 184 21.42 22.85 -4.62
C ASP A 184 20.28 23.18 -5.60
N GLU A 185 19.76 22.18 -6.31
CA GLU A 185 18.73 22.38 -7.34
C GLU A 185 17.31 22.43 -6.75
N HIS A 186 17.02 21.61 -5.74
CA HIS A 186 15.63 21.38 -5.32
C HIS A 186 15.32 21.79 -3.88
N VAL A 187 16.33 21.83 -2.98
CA VAL A 187 16.05 22.10 -1.57
C VAL A 187 16.32 23.54 -1.21
N SER A 188 17.56 24.02 -1.33
CA SER A 188 17.90 25.41 -0.99
C SER A 188 19.23 25.83 -1.60
N ALA A 189 19.29 27.03 -2.11
CA ALA A 189 20.53 27.70 -2.51
C ALA A 189 21.15 28.50 -1.36
N TRP A 190 22.47 28.77 -1.45
CA TRP A 190 23.17 29.69 -0.59
C TRP A 190 23.36 31.04 -1.31
N GLN A 191 23.36 32.12 -0.54
CA GLN A 191 23.53 33.46 -1.08
C GLN A 191 24.77 33.58 -1.98
N GLY A 192 24.60 34.24 -3.12
CA GLY A 192 25.67 34.42 -4.09
C GLY A 192 25.92 33.19 -5.00
N GLY A 193 25.01 32.23 -5.06
CA GLY A 193 25.12 31.03 -5.89
C GLY A 193 26.18 30.05 -5.40
N VAL A 194 26.48 30.05 -4.11
CA VAL A 194 27.38 29.10 -3.47
C VAL A 194 26.70 27.74 -3.36
N SER A 195 27.37 26.67 -3.76
CA SER A 195 26.87 25.29 -3.66
C SER A 195 27.14 24.68 -2.28
N PHE A 196 26.37 23.65 -1.89
CA PHE A 196 26.62 22.86 -0.67
C PHE A 196 28.06 22.28 -0.65
N ASP A 197 28.57 21.84 -1.77
CA ASP A 197 29.95 21.35 -1.91
C ASP A 197 31.01 22.40 -1.54
N SER A 198 30.73 23.68 -1.73
CA SER A 198 31.66 24.78 -1.44
C SER A 198 31.70 25.15 0.05
N ILE A 199 30.73 24.71 0.86
CA ILE A 199 30.70 24.99 2.29
C ILE A 199 31.66 24.04 3.02
N LYS A 200 32.53 24.60 3.86
CA LYS A 200 33.54 23.85 4.61
C LYS A 200 33.30 23.82 6.11
N ALA A 201 32.38 24.60 6.61
CA ALA A 201 31.92 24.57 8.01
C ALA A 201 30.51 25.08 8.14
N TYR A 202 29.77 24.53 9.08
CA TYR A 202 28.42 24.96 9.44
C TYR A 202 28.41 25.42 10.90
N SER A 203 27.62 26.45 11.18
CA SER A 203 27.40 26.96 12.54
C SER A 203 26.03 27.62 12.63
N VAL A 204 25.55 27.86 13.83
CA VAL A 204 24.36 28.68 14.08
C VAL A 204 24.74 29.98 14.77
N SER A 205 24.13 31.07 14.35
CA SER A 205 24.34 32.37 14.97
C SER A 205 22.99 33.02 15.37
N ARG A 206 23.00 33.91 16.37
CA ARG A 206 21.79 34.65 16.73
C ARG A 206 21.71 35.94 15.93
N LYS A 207 20.54 36.17 15.32
CA LYS A 207 20.19 37.43 14.70
C LYS A 207 19.92 38.52 15.76
N ASP A 208 19.99 39.79 15.32
CA ASP A 208 19.42 40.89 16.07
C ASP A 208 17.93 40.65 16.23
N GLY A 209 17.47 40.39 17.46
CA GLY A 209 16.09 39.98 17.75
C GLY A 209 15.93 38.58 18.34
N GLY A 210 17.00 37.78 18.41
CA GLY A 210 17.08 36.58 19.22
C GLY A 210 16.88 35.25 18.51
N ALA A 211 16.37 35.22 17.27
CA ALA A 211 16.23 33.98 16.47
C ALA A 211 17.60 33.49 15.97
N TYR A 212 17.73 32.18 15.86
CA TYR A 212 18.91 31.52 15.28
C TYR A 212 18.81 31.49 13.74
N GLU A 213 19.96 31.55 13.09
CA GLU A 213 20.15 31.33 11.66
C GLU A 213 21.29 30.37 11.39
N LEU A 214 21.19 29.64 10.30
CA LEU A 214 22.27 28.78 9.80
C LEU A 214 23.30 29.61 9.03
N VAL A 215 24.58 29.37 9.31
CA VAL A 215 25.70 30.02 8.65
C VAL A 215 26.62 28.95 8.06
N GLY A 216 26.82 29.01 6.75
CA GLY A 216 27.85 28.24 6.05
C GLY A 216 29.14 29.05 5.91
N ARG A 217 30.29 28.41 5.98
CA ARG A 217 31.61 29.04 5.77
C ARG A 217 32.32 28.37 4.61
N THR A 218 32.69 29.16 3.63
CA THR A 218 33.41 28.72 2.43
C THR A 218 34.91 28.55 2.68
N SER A 219 35.66 28.01 1.72
CA SER A 219 37.11 27.76 1.82
C SER A 219 37.93 29.05 1.95
N ASP A 220 37.47 30.17 1.40
CA ASP A 220 38.06 31.52 1.55
C ASP A 220 37.64 32.20 2.86
N ARG A 221 36.94 31.49 3.74
CA ARG A 221 36.44 31.91 5.04
C ARG A 221 35.33 32.99 4.98
N ALA A 222 34.61 33.11 3.85
CA ALA A 222 33.43 33.94 3.78
C ALA A 222 32.26 33.22 4.46
N ASP A 223 31.52 33.95 5.28
CA ASP A 223 30.26 33.47 5.85
C ASP A 223 29.13 33.75 4.85
N VAL A 224 28.36 32.70 4.55
CA VAL A 224 27.20 32.73 3.67
C VAL A 224 25.96 32.23 4.41
N ARG A 225 24.79 32.64 3.94
CA ARG A 225 23.49 32.26 4.50
C ARG A 225 22.62 31.63 3.44
N LEU A 226 21.60 30.88 3.87
CA LEU A 226 20.61 30.37 2.95
C LEU A 226 19.91 31.54 2.20
N GLU A 227 19.64 31.35 0.93
CA GLU A 227 18.86 32.29 0.12
C GLU A 227 17.43 32.38 0.64
N HIS A 228 16.87 31.26 1.11
CA HIS A 228 15.59 31.09 1.79
C HIS A 228 15.80 30.76 3.27
N PRO A 229 16.01 31.75 4.17
CA PRO A 229 16.30 31.50 5.58
C PRO A 229 15.17 30.84 6.36
N ASP A 230 13.94 30.92 5.88
CA ASP A 230 12.73 30.28 6.42
C ASP A 230 12.76 28.76 6.30
N LYS A 231 13.57 28.19 5.40
CA LYS A 231 13.77 26.74 5.30
C LYS A 231 14.57 26.17 6.47
N PHE A 232 15.38 26.97 7.16
CA PHE A 232 16.05 26.53 8.39
C PHE A 232 15.05 26.51 9.55
N ILE A 233 14.78 25.31 10.09
CA ILE A 233 13.75 25.12 11.13
C ILE A 233 14.32 24.77 12.51
N GLY A 234 15.57 24.32 12.59
CA GLY A 234 16.14 24.01 13.88
C GLY A 234 17.50 23.30 13.83
N PHE A 235 18.01 22.97 15.03
CA PHE A 235 19.34 22.42 15.20
C PHE A 235 19.50 21.69 16.54
N ASN A 236 20.56 20.90 16.66
CA ASN A 236 21.07 20.35 17.90
C ASN A 236 22.57 20.67 18.06
N LEU A 237 22.98 20.85 19.32
CA LEU A 237 24.37 21.02 19.68
C LEU A 237 24.90 19.75 20.37
N ASP A 238 26.19 19.47 20.21
CA ASP A 238 26.86 18.41 20.93
C ASP A 238 27.14 18.79 22.41
N GLY A 239 27.80 17.89 23.14
CA GLY A 239 28.16 18.11 24.55
C GLY A 239 29.18 19.24 24.78
N GLU A 240 29.86 19.71 23.75
CA GLU A 240 30.81 20.82 23.77
C GLU A 240 30.20 22.15 23.34
N GLY A 241 28.95 22.11 22.83
CA GLY A 241 28.18 23.27 22.39
C GLY A 241 28.39 23.60 20.91
N GLU A 242 29.04 22.72 20.14
CA GLU A 242 29.20 22.85 18.70
C GLU A 242 27.97 22.30 17.97
N LEU A 243 27.75 22.75 16.73
CA LEU A 243 26.64 22.27 15.89
C LEU A 243 26.83 20.82 15.52
N ALA A 244 25.93 19.96 15.99
CA ALA A 244 25.93 18.51 15.69
C ALA A 244 24.99 18.14 14.54
N GLU A 245 23.81 18.80 14.49
CA GLU A 245 22.76 18.53 13.52
C GLU A 245 22.00 19.82 13.21
N PHE A 246 21.52 19.95 11.96
CA PHE A 246 20.55 20.97 11.63
C PHE A 246 19.47 20.44 10.69
N LEU A 247 18.32 21.10 10.68
CA LEU A 247 17.16 20.71 9.91
C LEU A 247 16.75 21.80 8.94
N LEU A 248 16.53 21.39 7.71
CA LEU A 248 15.84 22.19 6.69
C LEU A 248 14.45 21.58 6.44
N ALA A 249 13.47 22.44 6.13
CA ALA A 249 12.16 22.03 5.66
C ALA A 249 11.89 22.56 4.25
N ASP A 250 11.37 21.72 3.38
CA ASP A 250 11.03 22.08 2.03
C ASP A 250 9.79 21.28 1.59
N ASN A 251 8.82 21.95 0.95
CA ASN A 251 7.53 21.37 0.55
C ASN A 251 6.83 20.55 1.66
N GLY A 252 7.04 20.94 2.93
CA GLY A 252 6.46 20.29 4.09
C GLY A 252 7.28 19.12 4.66
N LEU A 253 8.25 18.59 3.92
CA LEU A 253 9.17 17.53 4.38
C LEU A 253 10.45 18.13 4.99
N ARG A 254 11.11 17.33 5.84
CA ARG A 254 12.31 17.75 6.56
C ARG A 254 13.52 16.94 6.10
N ILE A 255 14.68 17.60 6.12
CA ILE A 255 15.98 16.95 5.93
C ILE A 255 16.84 17.29 7.15
N GLU A 256 17.34 16.24 7.81
CA GLU A 256 18.29 16.32 8.93
C GLU A 256 19.71 16.14 8.40
N PHE A 257 20.54 17.15 8.60
CA PHE A 257 21.96 17.16 8.24
C PHE A 257 22.77 16.79 9.49
N GLN A 258 23.36 15.62 9.51
CA GLN A 258 24.18 15.15 10.61
C GLN A 258 25.65 15.44 10.34
N LEU A 259 26.30 16.15 11.26
CA LEU A 259 27.70 16.56 11.13
C LEU A 259 28.62 15.55 11.83
N TYR A 260 29.88 15.50 11.41
CA TYR A 260 30.93 14.81 12.16
C TYR A 260 31.30 15.59 13.42
N GLU A 261 31.55 14.87 14.53
CA GLU A 261 31.93 15.46 15.81
C GLU A 261 33.25 16.28 15.71
N GLY A 262 33.31 17.39 16.47
CA GLY A 262 34.48 18.23 16.55
C GLY A 262 34.91 18.92 15.26
N GLY A 263 33.99 19.09 14.31
CA GLY A 263 34.30 19.73 13.02
C GLY A 263 35.20 18.90 12.10
N THR A 264 35.22 17.57 12.31
CA THR A 264 35.98 16.66 11.45
C THR A 264 35.44 16.74 10.02
N VAL A 265 36.32 16.70 9.03
CA VAL A 265 35.99 16.70 7.62
C VAL A 265 36.44 15.40 7.00
N ASP A 266 35.51 14.61 6.50
CA ASP A 266 35.81 13.41 5.74
C ASP A 266 36.30 13.79 4.32
N PRO A 267 37.31 13.13 3.75
CA PRO A 267 37.80 13.44 2.41
C PRO A 267 36.79 13.29 1.28
N VAL A 268 35.73 12.51 1.49
CA VAL A 268 34.67 12.23 0.51
C VAL A 268 33.39 12.97 0.87
N ASN A 269 32.89 12.78 2.10
CA ASN A 269 31.59 13.30 2.53
C ASN A 269 31.65 14.77 3.04
N GLY A 270 32.83 15.38 3.08
CA GLY A 270 32.97 16.72 3.65
C GLY A 270 32.67 16.71 5.14
N GLN A 271 31.72 17.56 5.58
CA GLN A 271 31.32 17.65 6.98
C GLN A 271 30.09 16.80 7.33
N PHE A 272 29.38 16.28 6.34
CA PHE A 272 28.19 15.49 6.59
C PHE A 272 28.55 14.03 6.88
N ARG A 273 28.19 13.57 8.07
CA ARG A 273 28.21 12.15 8.42
C ARG A 273 27.09 11.41 7.69
N ASP A 274 25.90 12.03 7.64
CA ASP A 274 24.73 11.50 6.96
C ASP A 274 23.75 12.63 6.62
N LEU A 275 22.91 12.40 5.62
CA LEU A 275 21.71 13.17 5.33
C LEU A 275 20.50 12.27 5.46
N VAL A 276 19.64 12.61 6.41
CA VAL A 276 18.46 11.83 6.76
C VAL A 276 17.22 12.58 6.34
N VAL A 277 16.45 12.01 5.40
CA VAL A 277 15.20 12.62 4.92
C VAL A 277 14.00 12.14 5.68
N GLU A 278 13.01 13.01 5.87
CA GLU A 278 11.66 12.61 6.23
C GLU A 278 11.04 11.94 5.01
N SER A 279 10.77 10.65 5.12
CA SER A 279 10.46 9.75 4.02
C SER A 279 9.02 9.25 4.12
N ALA A 280 8.77 8.02 4.58
CA ALA A 280 7.41 7.50 4.72
C ALA A 280 6.66 8.18 5.86
N LEU A 281 5.87 9.21 5.53
CA LEU A 281 5.04 9.91 6.52
C LEU A 281 3.95 9.00 7.10
N THR A 282 3.39 8.15 6.25
CA THR A 282 2.33 7.21 6.57
C THR A 282 2.71 5.79 6.18
N ASN A 283 2.13 4.82 6.87
CA ASN A 283 2.34 3.40 6.63
C ASN A 283 1.02 2.65 6.83
N ILE A 284 0.58 1.93 5.82
CA ILE A 284 -0.59 1.05 5.89
C ILE A 284 -0.14 -0.29 6.46
N ILE A 285 -0.59 -0.62 7.67
CA ILE A 285 -0.40 -1.94 8.26
C ILE A 285 -1.44 -2.87 7.64
N ASP A 286 -0.96 -3.82 6.85
CA ASP A 286 -1.79 -4.58 5.95
C ASP A 286 -2.16 -5.96 6.49
N PHE A 287 -3.47 -6.21 6.63
CA PHE A 287 -4.08 -7.51 6.90
C PHE A 287 -4.73 -8.12 5.65
N GLU A 288 -4.51 -7.51 4.48
CA GLU A 288 -5.21 -7.85 3.25
C GLU A 288 -4.26 -8.45 2.22
N ASP A 289 -3.89 -7.76 1.14
CA ASP A 289 -3.19 -8.35 -0.01
C ASP A 289 -1.76 -8.80 0.28
N ALA A 290 -1.06 -8.15 1.20
CA ALA A 290 0.34 -8.45 1.51
C ALA A 290 0.55 -9.60 2.50
N VAL A 291 -0.52 -10.28 2.95
CA VAL A 291 -0.43 -11.35 3.97
C VAL A 291 -1.09 -12.64 3.53
N SER A 292 -0.66 -13.76 4.15
CA SER A 292 -1.31 -15.06 4.04
C SER A 292 -1.92 -15.43 5.40
N VAL A 293 -3.06 -14.81 5.70
CA VAL A 293 -3.84 -15.05 6.93
C VAL A 293 -5.03 -15.91 6.54
N VAL A 294 -4.99 -17.20 6.87
CA VAL A 294 -6.01 -18.17 6.44
C VAL A 294 -6.79 -18.83 7.57
N ASP A 295 -6.34 -18.65 8.81
CA ASP A 295 -6.96 -19.20 10.01
C ASP A 295 -6.78 -18.30 11.23
N ALA A 296 -7.30 -18.74 12.38
CA ALA A 296 -7.24 -17.99 13.64
C ALA A 296 -5.82 -17.74 14.16
N ASP A 297 -4.90 -18.68 13.94
CA ASP A 297 -3.51 -18.56 14.43
C ASP A 297 -2.77 -17.47 13.65
N ASP A 298 -2.91 -17.45 12.32
CA ASP A 298 -2.34 -16.41 11.45
C ASP A 298 -2.94 -15.03 11.80
N LEU A 299 -4.26 -14.97 12.03
CA LEU A 299 -4.93 -13.72 12.43
C LEU A 299 -4.40 -13.19 13.76
N VAL A 300 -4.24 -14.08 14.75
CA VAL A 300 -3.69 -13.72 16.07
C VAL A 300 -2.25 -13.23 15.97
N GLU A 301 -1.42 -13.82 15.11
CA GLU A 301 -0.05 -13.33 14.87
C GLU A 301 -0.09 -11.89 14.35
N GLY A 302 -0.91 -11.60 13.34
CA GLY A 302 -1.09 -10.26 12.82
C GLY A 302 -1.58 -9.26 13.88
N LEU A 303 -2.61 -9.63 14.63
CA LEU A 303 -3.18 -8.78 15.69
C LEU A 303 -2.18 -8.52 16.82
N ARG A 304 -1.36 -9.51 17.19
CA ARG A 304 -0.30 -9.35 18.21
C ARG A 304 0.78 -8.40 17.74
N ASN A 305 1.21 -8.51 16.48
CA ASN A 305 2.18 -7.59 15.89
C ASN A 305 1.61 -6.17 15.82
N TYR A 306 0.34 -6.00 15.42
CA TYR A 306 -0.33 -4.71 15.41
C TYR A 306 -0.44 -4.09 16.81
N LEU A 307 -0.80 -4.89 17.81
CA LEU A 307 -0.80 -4.46 19.22
C LEU A 307 0.59 -3.97 19.67
N GLY A 308 1.63 -4.71 19.32
CA GLY A 308 3.02 -4.35 19.61
C GLY A 308 3.46 -3.06 18.92
N LEU A 309 3.02 -2.83 17.66
CA LEU A 309 3.24 -1.57 16.91
C LEU A 309 2.58 -0.38 17.62
N ILE A 310 1.29 -0.52 17.95
CA ILE A 310 0.51 0.56 18.60
C ILE A 310 1.07 0.89 19.98
N ARG A 311 1.48 -0.11 20.75
CA ARG A 311 2.17 0.07 22.05
C ARG A 311 3.62 0.59 21.92
N GLY A 312 4.23 0.51 20.73
CA GLY A 312 5.66 0.81 20.52
C GLY A 312 6.60 -0.25 21.10
N SER A 313 6.13 -1.47 21.35
CA SER A 313 6.88 -2.56 21.98
C SER A 313 7.26 -3.69 21.02
N LEU A 314 6.82 -3.65 19.75
CA LEU A 314 7.14 -4.69 18.79
C LEU A 314 8.64 -4.77 18.54
N GLU A 315 9.16 -5.99 18.54
CA GLU A 315 10.53 -6.33 18.17
C GLU A 315 10.53 -7.33 17.02
N GLY A 316 11.50 -7.25 16.14
CA GLY A 316 11.66 -8.19 15.04
C GLY A 316 13.12 -8.45 14.71
N TYR A 317 13.43 -9.61 14.14
CA TYR A 317 14.80 -9.94 13.74
C TYR A 317 14.98 -9.74 12.23
N GLY A 318 15.95 -8.93 11.84
CA GLY A 318 16.34 -8.78 10.45
C GLY A 318 16.98 -10.05 9.89
N SER A 319 17.09 -10.14 8.57
CA SER A 319 17.66 -11.29 7.85
C SER A 319 19.08 -11.66 8.28
N ARG A 320 19.84 -10.68 8.82
CA ARG A 320 21.21 -10.87 9.37
C ARG A 320 21.20 -11.18 10.87
N GLY A 321 20.04 -11.48 11.48
CA GLY A 321 19.89 -11.78 12.90
C GLY A 321 19.99 -10.56 13.84
N ASN A 322 20.05 -9.35 13.32
CA ASN A 322 20.03 -8.12 14.12
C ASN A 322 18.59 -7.85 14.64
N LEU A 323 18.51 -7.50 15.91
CA LEU A 323 17.25 -7.14 16.55
C LEU A 323 16.85 -5.71 16.11
N LYS A 324 15.66 -5.58 15.55
CA LYS A 324 15.01 -4.31 15.24
C LYS A 324 14.00 -3.95 16.33
N ARG A 325 13.89 -2.67 16.61
CA ARG A 325 12.96 -2.08 17.60
C ARG A 325 12.33 -0.83 17.05
N ILE A 326 11.19 -0.44 17.58
CA ILE A 326 10.56 0.85 17.31
C ILE A 326 11.49 1.97 17.80
N ASN A 327 11.74 2.96 16.95
CA ASN A 327 12.59 4.11 17.25
C ASN A 327 11.92 5.05 18.26
N SER A 328 12.77 5.70 19.08
CA SER A 328 12.36 6.79 19.98
C SER A 328 12.20 8.09 19.23
N ASP A 329 11.26 8.91 19.68
CA ASP A 329 11.16 10.30 19.21
C ASP A 329 12.44 11.06 19.58
N LYS A 330 12.84 11.98 18.67
CA LYS A 330 13.99 12.86 18.87
C LYS A 330 13.54 14.25 19.28
N THR A 331 14.42 15.03 19.88
CA THR A 331 14.19 16.46 20.14
C THR A 331 15.18 17.31 19.35
N TYR A 332 14.77 18.54 19.03
CA TYR A 332 15.63 19.55 18.44
C TYR A 332 15.25 20.94 18.99
N ARG A 333 16.13 21.92 18.83
CA ARG A 333 15.84 23.31 19.14
C ARG A 333 15.39 24.04 17.88
N ASP A 334 14.22 24.67 17.94
CA ASP A 334 13.74 25.48 16.82
C ASP A 334 14.55 26.79 16.68
N VAL A 335 14.22 27.59 15.69
CA VAL A 335 14.89 28.87 15.42
C VAL A 335 14.79 29.88 16.59
N ASN A 336 13.89 29.70 17.53
CA ASN A 336 13.77 30.53 18.74
C ASN A 336 14.55 29.92 19.92
N GLY A 337 15.10 28.72 19.75
CA GLY A 337 15.79 27.96 20.79
C GLY A 337 14.88 27.16 21.70
N GLU A 338 13.59 27.05 21.34
CA GLU A 338 12.61 26.22 22.06
C GLU A 338 12.76 24.76 21.63
N GLU A 339 12.65 23.84 22.61
CA GLU A 339 12.68 22.41 22.34
C GLU A 339 11.42 21.95 21.61
N ARG A 340 11.59 21.19 20.56
CA ARG A 340 10.54 20.56 19.72
C ARG A 340 10.80 19.08 19.58
N THR A 341 9.73 18.31 19.36
CA THR A 341 9.82 16.85 19.14
C THR A 341 9.75 16.53 17.66
N LEU A 342 10.63 15.65 17.21
CA LEU A 342 10.57 14.97 15.92
C LEU A 342 10.02 13.57 16.14
N LYS A 343 8.86 13.29 15.60
CA LYS A 343 8.24 11.96 15.64
C LYS A 343 9.10 10.98 14.84
N ALA A 344 9.48 9.87 15.47
CA ALA A 344 10.41 8.90 14.87
C ALA A 344 9.72 7.91 13.94
N THR A 345 8.42 7.68 14.12
CA THR A 345 7.66 6.67 13.38
C THR A 345 6.68 7.30 12.40
N SER A 346 6.41 6.57 11.31
CA SER A 346 5.29 6.86 10.41
C SER A 346 3.97 6.83 11.18
N LEU A 347 2.98 7.61 10.75
CA LEU A 347 1.61 7.43 11.21
C LEU A 347 1.06 6.16 10.56
N MET A 348 0.58 5.23 11.38
CA MET A 348 0.09 3.93 10.93
C MET A 348 -1.43 3.97 10.77
N SER A 349 -1.91 3.66 9.57
CA SER A 349 -3.27 3.23 9.27
C SER A 349 -3.33 1.71 9.21
N VAL A 350 -4.51 1.12 9.16
CA VAL A 350 -4.68 -0.33 9.04
C VAL A 350 -5.61 -0.65 7.88
N ARG A 351 -5.25 -1.64 7.05
CA ARG A 351 -6.10 -2.17 6.00
C ARG A 351 -6.56 -3.56 6.37
N ASN A 352 -7.86 -3.71 6.65
CA ASN A 352 -8.51 -4.99 6.85
C ASN A 352 -9.09 -5.51 5.52
N VAL A 353 -9.40 -6.81 5.46
CA VAL A 353 -10.06 -7.42 4.30
C VAL A 353 -11.44 -6.82 4.03
N SER A 354 -11.95 -6.99 2.81
CA SER A 354 -13.25 -6.47 2.38
C SER A 354 -14.40 -7.45 2.63
N ILE A 355 -15.59 -7.08 2.12
CA ILE A 355 -16.86 -7.78 2.35
C ILE A 355 -16.90 -9.21 1.80
N HIS A 356 -16.02 -9.56 0.84
CA HIS A 356 -16.03 -10.87 0.19
C HIS A 356 -15.36 -11.99 1.02
N MET A 357 -14.61 -11.62 2.08
CA MET A 357 -13.89 -12.58 2.90
C MET A 357 -14.71 -13.05 4.10
N TYR A 358 -14.63 -14.36 4.37
CA TYR A 358 -15.25 -15.03 5.51
C TYR A 358 -14.19 -15.79 6.29
N THR A 359 -14.41 -15.98 7.60
CA THR A 359 -13.49 -16.69 8.49
C THR A 359 -14.24 -17.67 9.38
N ASP A 360 -13.60 -18.81 9.65
CA ASP A 360 -14.00 -19.80 10.65
C ASP A 360 -13.34 -19.59 12.03
N ALA A 361 -12.49 -18.58 12.15
CA ALA A 361 -11.93 -18.15 13.44
C ALA A 361 -13.03 -17.75 14.45
N VAL A 362 -14.17 -17.32 13.93
CA VAL A 362 -15.41 -17.06 14.66
C VAL A 362 -16.57 -17.60 13.82
N THR A 363 -17.52 -18.30 14.48
CA THR A 363 -18.77 -18.74 13.85
C THR A 363 -19.97 -18.27 14.64
N LEU A 364 -21.07 -17.97 13.96
CA LEU A 364 -22.37 -17.69 14.57
C LEU A 364 -23.33 -18.82 14.23
N ASP A 365 -23.81 -19.56 15.24
CA ASP A 365 -24.64 -20.76 15.08
C ASP A 365 -24.04 -21.79 14.10
N GLY A 366 -22.69 -21.90 14.06
CA GLY A 366 -21.94 -22.82 13.21
C GLY A 366 -21.62 -22.30 11.80
N GLU A 367 -22.07 -21.11 11.42
CA GLU A 367 -21.78 -20.48 10.13
C GLU A 367 -20.59 -19.51 10.24
N GLU A 368 -19.68 -19.52 9.25
CA GLU A 368 -18.59 -18.56 9.14
C GLU A 368 -19.13 -17.12 9.10
N VAL A 369 -18.35 -16.20 9.69
CA VAL A 369 -18.73 -14.78 9.74
C VAL A 369 -17.89 -13.95 8.75
N PRO A 370 -18.38 -12.77 8.30
CA PRO A 370 -17.56 -11.87 7.50
C PRO A 370 -16.29 -11.45 8.26
N GLU A 371 -15.14 -11.79 7.71
CA GLU A 371 -13.84 -11.58 8.37
C GLU A 371 -13.58 -10.10 8.68
N ARG A 372 -14.05 -9.18 7.80
CA ARG A 372 -13.91 -7.74 8.04
C ARG A 372 -14.51 -7.29 9.38
N ILE A 373 -15.60 -7.93 9.84
CA ILE A 373 -16.25 -7.55 11.11
C ILE A 373 -15.34 -7.87 12.28
N VAL A 374 -14.68 -9.03 12.24
CA VAL A 374 -13.69 -9.45 13.25
C VAL A 374 -12.47 -8.53 13.21
N GLY A 375 -11.86 -8.37 12.04
CA GLY A 375 -10.65 -7.58 11.83
C GLY A 375 -10.82 -6.12 12.23
N VAL A 376 -11.86 -5.45 11.71
CA VAL A 376 -12.11 -4.03 12.00
C VAL A 376 -12.43 -3.79 13.47
N LEU A 377 -13.24 -4.63 14.10
CA LEU A 377 -13.53 -4.49 15.54
C LEU A 377 -12.26 -4.61 16.39
N LEU A 378 -11.44 -5.65 16.16
CA LEU A 378 -10.26 -5.92 16.98
C LEU A 378 -9.15 -4.91 16.73
N THR A 379 -8.91 -4.50 15.47
CA THR A 379 -7.92 -3.46 15.17
C THR A 379 -8.36 -2.09 15.71
N THR A 380 -9.66 -1.79 15.71
CA THR A 380 -10.19 -0.55 16.31
C THR A 380 -10.07 -0.58 17.83
N LEU A 381 -10.36 -1.72 18.48
CA LEU A 381 -10.14 -1.90 19.92
C LEU A 381 -8.67 -1.66 20.28
N ILE A 382 -7.75 -2.28 19.54
CA ILE A 382 -6.30 -2.14 19.77
C ILE A 382 -5.88 -0.69 19.60
N ALA A 383 -6.21 -0.05 18.48
CA ALA A 383 -5.83 1.33 18.20
C ALA A 383 -6.40 2.31 19.24
N SER A 384 -7.69 2.19 19.59
CA SER A 384 -8.32 3.12 20.53
C SER A 384 -7.91 2.93 21.98
N ALA A 385 -7.67 1.68 22.42
CA ALA A 385 -7.37 1.38 23.81
C ALA A 385 -5.88 1.49 24.17
N HIS A 386 -4.98 1.26 23.19
CA HIS A 386 -3.53 1.15 23.44
C HIS A 386 -2.69 2.25 22.80
N ASP A 387 -3.25 3.12 21.98
CA ASP A 387 -2.50 4.23 21.35
C ASP A 387 -2.25 5.37 22.32
N ARG A 388 -1.34 5.14 23.27
CA ARG A 388 -0.95 6.13 24.29
C ARG A 388 0.51 6.57 24.17
N GLY A 389 1.18 6.07 23.12
CA GLY A 389 2.63 6.14 23.01
C GLY A 389 3.35 5.29 24.07
N SER A 390 4.66 5.41 24.13
CA SER A 390 5.49 4.79 25.16
C SER A 390 6.28 5.87 25.91
N ASN A 391 6.18 5.90 27.23
CA ASN A 391 6.90 6.86 28.06
C ASN A 391 8.19 6.27 28.67
N GLY A 392 8.83 5.34 27.97
CA GLY A 392 9.97 4.61 28.51
C GLY A 392 9.58 3.54 29.53
N GLU A 393 8.38 2.96 29.39
CA GLU A 393 7.89 1.88 30.26
C GLU A 393 8.77 0.62 30.16
N PRO A 394 8.87 -0.18 31.22
CA PRO A 394 9.55 -1.47 31.17
C PRO A 394 8.90 -2.41 30.16
N ARG A 395 9.71 -3.20 29.45
CA ARG A 395 9.22 -4.22 28.53
C ARG A 395 8.57 -5.37 29.28
N ASP A 396 7.56 -5.97 28.66
CA ASP A 396 7.02 -7.25 29.13
C ASP A 396 8.14 -8.29 29.20
N GLY A 397 8.33 -8.91 30.36
CA GLY A 397 9.42 -9.85 30.62
C GLY A 397 10.65 -9.29 31.33
N GLY A 398 10.70 -8.00 31.68
CA GLY A 398 11.70 -7.41 32.56
C GLY A 398 13.06 -7.08 31.96
N GLU A 399 13.22 -7.19 30.66
CA GLU A 399 14.47 -6.82 29.98
C GLU A 399 14.36 -5.45 29.29
N GLY A 400 14.97 -4.44 29.89
CA GLY A 400 15.13 -3.10 29.34
C GLY A 400 13.88 -2.23 29.41
N VAL A 401 13.98 -1.04 28.84
CA VAL A 401 12.92 -0.03 28.79
C VAL A 401 12.53 0.17 27.34
N MET A 402 11.23 0.30 27.04
CA MET A 402 10.77 0.64 25.71
C MET A 402 11.28 2.03 25.30
N PRO A 403 11.58 2.26 24.03
CA PRO A 403 11.88 3.59 23.54
C PRO A 403 10.71 4.55 23.83
N ALA A 404 11.00 5.78 24.25
CA ALA A 404 9.97 6.81 24.38
C ALA A 404 9.44 7.20 23.00
N ARG A 405 8.11 7.15 22.82
CA ARG A 405 7.39 7.46 21.58
C ARG A 405 6.06 8.12 21.90
N GLY A 406 5.67 9.15 21.15
CA GLY A 406 4.32 9.71 21.17
C GLY A 406 3.26 8.72 20.65
N PRO A 407 1.96 9.05 20.79
CA PRO A 407 0.89 8.22 20.24
C PRO A 407 0.96 8.16 18.72
N ASN A 408 0.41 7.09 18.11
CA ASN A 408 0.29 6.95 16.69
C ASN A 408 -0.55 8.09 16.10
N SER A 409 -1.80 8.25 16.54
CA SER A 409 -2.63 9.41 16.23
C SER A 409 -2.61 10.42 17.38
N GLY A 410 -2.07 11.61 17.14
CA GLY A 410 -2.10 12.71 18.12
C GLY A 410 -3.51 13.29 18.32
N ARG A 411 -4.44 12.98 17.41
CA ARG A 411 -5.83 13.42 17.45
C ARG A 411 -6.81 12.36 17.94
N GLY A 412 -6.34 11.13 18.10
CA GLY A 412 -7.12 10.00 18.59
C GLY A 412 -8.03 9.37 17.54
N PHE A 413 -7.74 9.55 16.25
CA PHE A 413 -8.45 8.87 15.16
C PHE A 413 -7.92 7.45 14.94
N VAL A 414 -8.80 6.59 14.43
CA VAL A 414 -8.47 5.26 13.91
C VAL A 414 -8.65 5.29 12.40
N TYR A 415 -7.54 5.21 11.68
CA TYR A 415 -7.48 5.29 10.23
C TYR A 415 -7.64 3.89 9.62
N GLN A 416 -8.81 3.61 9.02
CA GLN A 416 -9.13 2.33 8.40
C GLN A 416 -9.13 2.46 6.87
N VAL A 417 -8.18 1.85 6.19
CA VAL A 417 -8.18 1.71 4.73
C VAL A 417 -9.11 0.56 4.36
N THR A 418 -10.07 0.81 3.48
CA THR A 418 -11.08 -0.17 3.09
C THR A 418 -10.91 -0.53 1.61
N PRO A 419 -10.44 -1.77 1.31
CA PRO A 419 -10.18 -2.24 -0.04
C PRO A 419 -11.44 -2.80 -0.71
N LYS A 420 -11.39 -2.96 -2.02
CA LYS A 420 -12.30 -3.79 -2.82
C LYS A 420 -13.80 -3.53 -2.61
N LEU A 421 -14.19 -2.27 -2.32
CA LEU A 421 -15.58 -1.84 -2.37
C LEU A 421 -15.97 -1.51 -3.82
N HIS A 422 -17.15 -1.98 -4.26
CA HIS A 422 -17.60 -1.83 -5.64
C HIS A 422 -18.52 -0.64 -5.87
N THR A 423 -19.26 -0.20 -4.85
CA THR A 423 -20.32 0.81 -5.03
C THR A 423 -20.38 1.82 -3.89
N ALA A 424 -21.00 2.97 -4.17
CA ALA A 424 -21.32 3.96 -3.14
C ALA A 424 -22.26 3.41 -2.05
N GLU A 425 -23.13 2.44 -2.38
CA GLU A 425 -23.97 1.75 -1.40
C GLU A 425 -23.14 0.95 -0.40
N GLU A 426 -22.09 0.27 -0.87
CA GLU A 426 -21.17 -0.46 0.00
C GLU A 426 -20.37 0.48 0.91
N VAL A 427 -19.99 1.66 0.40
CA VAL A 427 -19.37 2.72 1.23
C VAL A 427 -20.35 3.21 2.30
N ALA A 428 -21.60 3.48 1.94
CA ALA A 428 -22.62 3.89 2.91
C ALA A 428 -22.85 2.82 3.99
N GLU A 429 -22.82 1.53 3.62
CA GLU A 429 -22.88 0.42 4.57
C GLU A 429 -21.65 0.38 5.49
N GLN A 430 -20.46 0.62 4.93
CA GLN A 430 -19.24 0.71 5.72
C GLN A 430 -19.30 1.84 6.75
N MET A 431 -19.90 2.98 6.41
CA MET A 431 -20.10 4.08 7.37
C MET A 431 -21.02 3.68 8.51
N ARG A 432 -22.14 3.01 8.21
CA ARG A 432 -23.05 2.47 9.25
C ARG A 432 -22.34 1.44 10.15
N PHE A 433 -21.51 0.61 9.54
CA PHE A 433 -20.71 -0.38 10.28
C PHE A 433 -19.71 0.32 11.22
N PHE A 434 -19.00 1.35 10.76
CA PHE A 434 -18.08 2.12 11.63
C PHE A 434 -18.82 2.76 12.80
N GLU A 435 -20.00 3.35 12.57
CA GLU A 435 -20.85 3.89 13.64
C GLU A 435 -21.27 2.82 14.66
N ALA A 436 -21.55 1.60 14.20
CA ALA A 436 -21.92 0.51 15.09
C ALA A 436 -20.71 0.03 15.91
N VAL A 437 -19.51 -0.07 15.32
CA VAL A 437 -18.26 -0.37 16.04
C VAL A 437 -17.96 0.69 17.07
N GLU A 438 -18.06 1.97 16.74
CA GLU A 438 -17.86 3.08 17.68
C GLU A 438 -18.82 3.00 18.86
N ARG A 439 -20.12 2.78 18.59
CA ARG A 439 -21.13 2.59 19.64
C ARG A 439 -20.82 1.38 20.51
N GLY A 440 -20.49 0.24 19.90
CA GLY A 440 -20.17 -0.99 20.60
C GLY A 440 -18.97 -0.86 21.50
N LEU A 441 -17.93 -0.16 21.04
CA LEU A 441 -16.73 0.10 21.83
C LEU A 441 -16.80 1.35 22.75
N GLY A 442 -17.92 2.08 22.74
CA GLY A 442 -18.10 3.30 23.52
C GLY A 442 -17.20 4.45 23.08
N LEU A 443 -16.82 4.50 21.82
CA LEU A 443 -15.97 5.55 21.24
C LEU A 443 -16.82 6.76 20.83
N PRO A 444 -16.26 7.97 20.82
CA PRO A 444 -16.91 9.13 20.23
C PRO A 444 -17.26 8.88 18.76
N ALA A 445 -18.41 9.39 18.30
CA ALA A 445 -18.76 9.34 16.90
C ALA A 445 -17.73 10.08 16.03
N GLY A 446 -17.32 9.49 14.92
CA GLY A 446 -16.29 10.03 14.03
C GLY A 446 -14.85 9.73 14.48
N THR A 447 -14.64 8.82 15.43
CA THR A 447 -13.31 8.31 15.78
C THR A 447 -12.70 7.50 14.64
N MET A 448 -13.52 6.70 13.94
CA MET A 448 -13.07 5.89 12.81
C MET A 448 -13.19 6.68 11.51
N LEU A 449 -12.10 6.75 10.76
CA LEU A 449 -12.02 7.40 9.45
C LEU A 449 -11.78 6.35 8.36
N ILE A 450 -12.28 6.63 7.16
CA ILE A 450 -12.17 5.73 6.02
C ILE A 450 -11.14 6.22 4.99
N GLY A 451 -10.24 5.32 4.59
CA GLY A 451 -9.50 5.43 3.33
C GLY A 451 -10.20 4.57 2.27
N ILE A 452 -10.68 5.20 1.21
CA ILE A 452 -11.36 4.50 0.12
C ILE A 452 -10.32 4.09 -0.92
N MET A 453 -10.18 2.76 -1.13
CA MET A 453 -9.45 2.25 -2.28
C MET A 453 -10.35 2.35 -3.51
N ASN A 454 -9.97 3.21 -4.44
CA ASN A 454 -10.58 3.29 -5.76
C ASN A 454 -9.90 2.27 -6.68
N GLU A 455 -10.31 1.02 -6.61
CA GLU A 455 -9.63 -0.10 -7.26
C GLU A 455 -10.58 -1.12 -7.92
N GLU A 456 -11.89 -0.89 -7.84
CA GLU A 456 -12.87 -1.68 -8.55
C GLU A 456 -13.57 -0.82 -9.62
N LEU A 457 -13.96 -1.42 -10.74
CA LEU A 457 -14.61 -0.70 -11.83
C LEU A 457 -15.81 0.10 -11.34
N GLY A 458 -16.67 -0.52 -10.55
CA GLY A 458 -17.86 0.13 -10.02
C GLY A 458 -17.55 1.29 -9.10
N MET A 459 -16.51 1.17 -8.25
CA MET A 459 -16.04 2.25 -7.38
C MET A 459 -15.54 3.43 -8.22
N THR A 460 -14.72 3.16 -9.25
CA THR A 460 -14.23 4.21 -10.15
C THR A 460 -15.39 4.99 -10.80
N LEU A 461 -16.42 4.29 -11.29
CA LEU A 461 -17.57 4.91 -11.94
C LEU A 461 -18.50 5.65 -10.98
N GLN A 462 -18.40 5.40 -9.68
CA GLN A 462 -19.24 5.98 -8.61
C GLN A 462 -18.43 6.72 -7.54
N LEU A 463 -17.18 7.10 -7.84
CA LEU A 463 -16.31 7.76 -6.86
C LEU A 463 -16.91 9.03 -6.25
N PRO A 464 -17.57 9.93 -7.01
CA PRO A 464 -18.26 11.09 -6.43
C PRO A 464 -19.34 10.70 -5.41
N GLU A 465 -20.16 9.71 -5.72
CA GLU A 465 -21.23 9.20 -4.86
C GLU A 465 -20.66 8.50 -3.60
N ALA A 466 -19.56 7.76 -3.75
CA ALA A 466 -18.84 7.12 -2.65
C ALA A 466 -18.26 8.15 -1.67
N LEU A 467 -17.58 9.17 -2.19
CA LEU A 467 -17.09 10.28 -1.38
C LEU A 467 -18.19 11.05 -0.67
N ARG A 468 -19.35 11.24 -1.34
CA ARG A 468 -20.53 11.85 -0.72
C ARG A 468 -21.09 11.01 0.44
N ALA A 469 -21.11 9.68 0.28
CA ALA A 469 -21.59 8.76 1.31
C ALA A 469 -20.72 8.77 2.57
N ALA A 470 -19.42 9.02 2.42
CA ALA A 470 -18.45 9.03 3.52
C ALA A 470 -17.88 10.45 3.83
N ARG A 471 -18.53 11.52 3.38
CA ARG A 471 -17.99 12.88 3.33
C ARG A 471 -17.47 13.43 4.67
N ASP A 472 -17.95 12.93 5.78
CA ASP A 472 -17.56 13.35 7.14
C ASP A 472 -16.47 12.47 7.77
N ARG A 473 -15.98 11.46 7.03
CA ARG A 473 -15.01 10.46 7.52
C ARG A 473 -13.86 10.15 6.58
N VAL A 474 -13.85 10.67 5.35
CA VAL A 474 -12.81 10.38 4.36
C VAL A 474 -11.49 11.04 4.75
N PHE A 475 -10.41 10.27 4.84
CA PHE A 475 -9.06 10.79 4.99
C PHE A 475 -8.17 10.49 3.76
N PHE A 476 -8.63 9.62 2.86
CA PHE A 476 -7.78 9.07 1.81
C PHE A 476 -8.62 8.51 0.65
N THR A 477 -8.17 8.76 -0.58
CA THR A 477 -8.53 8.00 -1.77
C THR A 477 -7.24 7.53 -2.41
N ASN A 478 -7.20 6.29 -2.89
CA ASN A 478 -6.01 5.77 -3.55
C ASN A 478 -6.34 4.92 -4.75
N THR A 479 -5.55 5.05 -5.80
CA THR A 479 -5.60 4.15 -6.95
C THR A 479 -4.83 2.87 -6.67
N GLY A 480 -5.49 1.70 -6.91
CA GLY A 480 -4.87 0.38 -6.89
C GLY A 480 -4.94 -0.22 -8.29
N PHE A 481 -4.02 0.14 -9.18
CA PHE A 481 -4.10 -0.19 -10.61
C PHE A 481 -4.10 -1.69 -10.90
N LEU A 482 -3.53 -2.52 -10.01
CA LEU A 482 -3.53 -3.97 -10.15
C LEU A 482 -4.95 -4.52 -10.02
N ASP A 483 -5.63 -4.24 -8.91
CA ASP A 483 -7.02 -4.65 -8.71
C ASP A 483 -7.97 -3.98 -9.72
N ARG A 484 -7.74 -2.69 -10.04
CA ARG A 484 -8.54 -1.99 -11.06
C ARG A 484 -8.46 -2.66 -12.43
N THR A 485 -7.27 -3.13 -12.81
CA THR A 485 -7.08 -3.88 -14.05
C THR A 485 -7.80 -5.23 -13.98
N GLY A 486 -7.64 -5.98 -12.91
CA GLY A 486 -8.34 -7.26 -12.71
C GLY A 486 -9.87 -7.09 -12.76
N SER A 487 -10.39 -6.04 -12.14
CA SER A 487 -11.82 -5.69 -12.17
C SER A 487 -12.32 -5.35 -13.58
N GLN A 488 -11.53 -4.56 -14.34
CA GLN A 488 -11.84 -4.26 -15.75
C GLN A 488 -11.92 -5.52 -16.60
N LEU A 489 -10.92 -6.39 -16.48
CA LEU A 489 -10.87 -7.65 -17.23
C LEU A 489 -12.05 -8.57 -16.90
N ARG A 490 -12.41 -8.69 -15.60
CA ARG A 490 -13.55 -9.51 -15.20
C ARG A 490 -14.86 -8.94 -15.70
N ALA A 491 -15.09 -7.65 -15.57
CA ALA A 491 -16.32 -7.01 -16.02
C ALA A 491 -16.53 -7.16 -17.54
N GLN A 492 -15.45 -7.14 -18.31
CA GLN A 492 -15.50 -7.21 -19.78
C GLN A 492 -14.98 -8.56 -20.31
N MET A 493 -14.97 -9.61 -19.51
CA MET A 493 -14.43 -10.94 -19.84
C MET A 493 -14.97 -11.49 -21.16
N TYR A 494 -16.24 -11.26 -21.47
CA TYR A 494 -16.91 -11.75 -22.66
C TYR A 494 -16.93 -10.78 -23.86
N ALA A 495 -16.30 -9.61 -23.73
CA ALA A 495 -16.26 -8.63 -24.81
C ALA A 495 -15.38 -9.09 -25.98
N GLY A 496 -14.16 -9.52 -25.72
CA GLY A 496 -13.20 -9.98 -26.71
C GLY A 496 -11.88 -10.38 -26.07
N PRO A 497 -10.87 -10.79 -26.87
CA PRO A 497 -9.55 -11.06 -26.32
C PRO A 497 -8.90 -9.78 -25.82
N VAL A 498 -8.34 -9.83 -24.60
CA VAL A 498 -7.70 -8.71 -23.92
C VAL A 498 -6.23 -8.59 -24.34
N ASP A 499 -5.69 -7.37 -24.27
CA ASP A 499 -4.30 -7.07 -24.63
C ASP A 499 -3.29 -7.62 -23.61
N LEU A 500 -2.01 -7.52 -23.95
CA LEU A 500 -0.89 -7.94 -23.10
C LEU A 500 -0.83 -7.11 -21.80
N ARG A 501 -0.41 -7.72 -20.70
CA ARG A 501 -0.31 -7.07 -19.38
C ARG A 501 0.45 -5.73 -19.41
N ASP A 502 1.57 -5.68 -20.11
CA ASP A 502 2.41 -4.48 -20.19
C ASP A 502 1.71 -3.32 -20.92
N ASP A 503 0.81 -3.63 -21.85
CA ASP A 503 0.02 -2.64 -22.58
C ASP A 503 -1.19 -2.15 -21.76
N LEU A 504 -1.71 -2.98 -20.84
CA LEU A 504 -2.84 -2.61 -19.95
C LEU A 504 -2.51 -1.42 -19.05
N THR A 505 -1.26 -1.26 -18.64
CA THR A 505 -0.83 -0.11 -17.81
C THR A 505 -0.96 1.23 -18.54
N ARG A 506 -0.90 1.20 -19.86
CA ARG A 506 -1.02 2.37 -20.77
C ARG A 506 -2.37 2.46 -21.46
N ALA A 507 -3.25 1.49 -21.24
CA ALA A 507 -4.58 1.47 -21.82
C ALA A 507 -5.40 2.69 -21.37
N ALA A 508 -6.33 3.12 -22.24
CA ALA A 508 -7.14 4.32 -22.03
C ALA A 508 -7.90 4.30 -20.70
N PHE A 509 -8.45 3.14 -20.31
CA PHE A 509 -9.18 3.02 -19.05
C PHE A 509 -8.28 3.32 -17.83
N ASN A 510 -7.03 2.86 -17.86
CA ASN A 510 -6.10 2.98 -16.73
C ASN A 510 -5.54 4.40 -16.60
N THR A 511 -5.11 4.99 -17.72
CA THR A 511 -4.65 6.39 -17.73
C THR A 511 -5.76 7.37 -17.35
N SER A 512 -6.99 7.12 -17.81
CA SER A 512 -8.17 7.91 -17.43
C SER A 512 -8.51 7.75 -15.94
N TYR A 513 -8.47 6.56 -15.41
CA TYR A 513 -8.70 6.24 -14.00
C TYR A 513 -7.73 6.96 -13.06
N GLU A 514 -6.44 6.97 -13.41
CA GLU A 514 -5.42 7.65 -12.62
C GLU A 514 -5.63 9.18 -12.55
N LEU A 515 -6.13 9.78 -13.63
CA LEU A 515 -6.47 11.21 -13.68
C LEU A 515 -7.79 11.50 -12.96
N ASP A 516 -8.81 10.67 -13.18
CA ASP A 516 -10.14 10.84 -12.59
C ASP A 516 -10.10 10.81 -11.07
N ASN A 517 -9.35 9.86 -10.49
CA ASN A 517 -9.22 9.76 -9.04
C ASN A 517 -8.69 11.07 -8.42
N VAL A 518 -7.71 11.71 -9.05
CA VAL A 518 -7.15 12.98 -8.54
C VAL A 518 -8.17 14.10 -8.70
N ASP A 519 -8.74 14.29 -9.90
CA ASP A 519 -9.65 15.40 -10.17
C ASP A 519 -10.91 15.34 -9.27
N VAL A 520 -11.55 14.16 -9.19
CA VAL A 520 -12.74 13.96 -8.35
C VAL A 520 -12.42 14.20 -6.87
N SER A 521 -11.29 13.67 -6.38
CA SER A 521 -10.90 13.82 -4.98
C SER A 521 -10.60 15.27 -4.60
N LEU A 522 -9.89 16.00 -5.47
CA LEU A 522 -9.60 17.41 -5.25
C LEU A 522 -10.87 18.27 -5.26
N ARG A 523 -11.78 18.03 -6.22
CA ARG A 523 -13.07 18.76 -6.30
C ARG A 523 -13.99 18.43 -5.13
N ALA A 524 -13.87 17.25 -4.55
CA ALA A 524 -14.54 16.88 -3.31
C ALA A 524 -13.91 17.52 -2.05
N GLY A 525 -12.80 18.28 -2.19
CA GLY A 525 -12.21 19.02 -1.08
C GLY A 525 -11.05 18.34 -0.36
N LEU A 526 -10.41 17.32 -0.97
CA LEU A 526 -9.26 16.65 -0.35
C LEU A 526 -7.92 17.41 -0.50
N HIS A 527 -7.87 18.52 -1.23
CA HIS A 527 -6.69 19.38 -1.27
C HIS A 527 -6.34 19.88 0.14
N ARG A 528 -5.15 19.56 0.64
CA ARG A 528 -4.69 19.88 2.01
C ARG A 528 -5.66 19.42 3.12
N HIS A 529 -6.42 18.36 2.84
CA HIS A 529 -7.41 17.82 3.78
C HIS A 529 -7.47 16.28 3.72
N GLY A 530 -6.42 15.65 3.26
CA GLY A 530 -6.29 14.19 3.17
C GLY A 530 -5.34 13.75 2.08
N LYS A 531 -5.28 12.43 1.89
CA LYS A 531 -4.40 11.80 0.90
C LYS A 531 -5.15 11.56 -0.40
N VAL A 532 -4.49 11.89 -1.51
CA VAL A 532 -4.86 11.47 -2.86
C VAL A 532 -3.70 10.61 -3.37
N GLY A 533 -3.85 9.29 -3.20
CA GLY A 533 -2.75 8.35 -3.35
C GLY A 533 -2.67 7.73 -4.73
N LYS A 534 -1.46 7.28 -5.06
CA LYS A 534 -1.08 6.59 -6.28
C LYS A 534 -0.46 5.21 -5.99
N GLY A 535 -0.41 4.37 -7.01
CA GLY A 535 -0.03 2.96 -6.92
C GLY A 535 1.42 2.67 -6.54
N MET A 536 1.67 1.38 -6.35
CA MET A 536 2.92 0.78 -5.89
C MET A 536 4.01 0.81 -6.95
N GLN A 537 5.27 0.93 -6.52
CA GLN A 537 6.45 0.55 -7.33
C GLN A 537 6.66 -0.96 -7.20
N VAL A 538 6.39 -1.73 -8.25
CA VAL A 538 6.49 -3.20 -8.21
C VAL A 538 7.95 -3.70 -8.32
N ARG A 539 8.80 -3.04 -9.11
CA ARG A 539 10.24 -3.38 -9.22
C ARG A 539 11.03 -2.74 -8.08
N ASN A 540 11.07 -3.43 -6.96
CA ASN A 540 11.58 -2.91 -5.69
C ASN A 540 13.10 -2.62 -5.66
N ARG A 541 13.87 -3.08 -6.67
CA ARG A 541 15.31 -2.81 -6.82
C ARG A 541 15.67 -1.95 -8.03
N ALA A 542 14.72 -1.66 -8.91
CA ALA A 542 14.92 -0.83 -10.10
C ALA A 542 14.77 0.67 -9.74
N MET A 543 15.69 1.19 -8.96
CA MET A 543 15.61 2.57 -8.45
C MET A 543 15.90 3.60 -9.53
N ALA A 544 16.79 3.29 -10.48
CA ALA A 544 17.02 4.15 -11.64
C ALA A 544 15.73 4.37 -12.47
N GLU A 545 14.95 3.30 -12.68
CA GLU A 545 13.65 3.39 -13.34
C GLU A 545 12.63 4.16 -12.47
N MET A 546 12.60 3.88 -11.17
CA MET A 546 11.73 4.55 -10.22
C MET A 546 11.96 6.07 -10.21
N MET A 547 13.20 6.52 -10.15
CA MET A 547 13.54 7.95 -10.14
C MET A 547 13.08 8.66 -11.41
N GLN A 548 13.06 7.97 -12.54
CA GLN A 548 12.61 8.54 -13.81
C GLN A 548 11.10 8.55 -13.97
N ARG A 549 10.38 7.55 -13.46
CA ARG A 549 8.95 7.35 -13.74
C ARG A 549 8.05 7.78 -12.59
N LYS A 550 8.44 7.48 -11.36
CA LYS A 550 7.54 7.70 -10.21
C LYS A 550 7.37 9.18 -9.85
N ILE A 551 8.23 10.06 -10.36
CA ILE A 551 8.05 11.51 -10.28
C ILE A 551 6.75 11.99 -10.98
N ASP A 552 6.19 11.19 -11.90
CA ASP A 552 4.93 11.52 -12.55
C ASP A 552 3.72 11.44 -11.60
N HIS A 553 3.85 10.70 -10.47
CA HIS A 553 2.80 10.66 -9.44
C HIS A 553 2.58 12.04 -8.79
N PRO A 554 3.58 12.71 -8.19
CA PRO A 554 3.41 14.06 -7.69
C PRO A 554 3.10 15.08 -8.81
N ARG A 555 3.65 14.94 -10.01
CA ARG A 555 3.35 15.81 -11.17
C ARG A 555 1.90 15.70 -11.63
N SER A 556 1.24 14.58 -11.40
CA SER A 556 -0.18 14.39 -11.69
C SER A 556 -1.11 14.71 -10.52
N GLY A 557 -0.58 15.33 -9.45
CA GLY A 557 -1.35 15.78 -8.31
C GLY A 557 -1.57 14.74 -7.21
N GLY A 558 -0.93 13.56 -7.29
CA GLY A 558 -0.90 12.60 -6.19
C GLY A 558 -0.02 13.10 -5.06
N ASN A 559 -0.59 13.34 -3.88
CA ASN A 559 0.16 13.81 -2.72
C ASN A 559 0.77 12.67 -1.89
N THR A 560 0.49 11.45 -2.25
CA THR A 560 1.17 10.25 -1.76
C THR A 560 1.25 9.19 -2.85
N ALA A 561 2.24 8.29 -2.75
CA ALA A 561 2.32 7.12 -3.61
C ALA A 561 3.00 5.97 -2.86
N TRP A 562 2.53 4.76 -3.11
CA TRP A 562 3.00 3.58 -2.41
C TRP A 562 4.38 3.14 -2.85
N VAL A 563 5.18 2.72 -1.89
CA VAL A 563 6.49 2.08 -2.07
C VAL A 563 6.59 0.81 -1.23
N PRO A 564 7.32 -0.23 -1.70
CA PRO A 564 7.30 -1.55 -1.05
C PRO A 564 8.28 -1.69 0.13
N ALA A 565 9.20 -0.74 0.32
CA ALA A 565 10.26 -0.85 1.32
C ALA A 565 10.80 0.53 1.73
N PRO A 566 11.53 0.63 2.87
CA PRO A 566 12.06 1.91 3.35
C PRO A 566 12.99 2.62 2.35
N TYR A 567 14.03 1.96 1.81
CA TYR A 567 14.98 2.67 0.94
C TYR A 567 14.41 3.18 -0.39
N PRO A 568 13.45 2.50 -1.08
CA PRO A 568 12.69 3.12 -2.15
C PRO A 568 11.89 4.34 -1.70
N SER A 569 11.40 4.34 -0.46
CA SER A 569 10.71 5.51 0.12
C SER A 569 11.64 6.70 0.26
N ASP A 570 12.89 6.48 0.70
CA ASP A 570 13.87 7.53 0.88
C ASP A 570 14.18 8.24 -0.45
N LEU A 571 14.39 7.49 -1.51
CA LEU A 571 14.58 8.04 -2.86
C LEU A 571 13.31 8.70 -3.41
N HIS A 572 12.14 8.08 -3.17
CA HIS A 572 10.87 8.65 -3.64
C HIS A 572 10.52 9.96 -2.93
N SER A 573 10.93 10.15 -1.67
CA SER A 573 10.72 11.41 -0.95
C SER A 573 11.37 12.61 -1.66
N MET A 574 12.47 12.39 -2.38
CA MET A 574 13.13 13.42 -3.16
C MET A 574 12.21 14.03 -4.24
N HIS A 575 11.30 13.22 -4.83
CA HIS A 575 10.35 13.72 -5.82
C HIS A 575 9.39 14.77 -5.23
N TYR A 576 9.07 14.70 -3.93
CA TYR A 576 8.23 15.67 -3.25
C TYR A 576 8.97 16.95 -2.87
N HIS A 577 10.31 16.94 -2.88
CA HIS A 577 11.13 18.15 -2.88
C HIS A 577 11.24 18.75 -4.29
N MET A 578 11.30 17.92 -5.33
CA MET A 578 11.40 18.34 -6.73
C MET A 578 10.07 18.93 -7.27
N VAL A 579 8.92 18.51 -6.71
CA VAL A 579 7.59 18.89 -7.17
C VAL A 579 6.77 19.47 -6.02
N ASP A 580 6.37 20.73 -6.14
CA ASP A 580 5.37 21.33 -5.24
C ASP A 580 3.98 20.80 -5.62
N VAL A 581 3.55 19.73 -4.93
CA VAL A 581 2.26 19.09 -5.19
C VAL A 581 1.08 19.98 -4.87
N ASP A 582 1.21 20.83 -3.85
CA ASP A 582 0.15 21.77 -3.50
C ASP A 582 -0.12 22.75 -4.64
N GLU A 583 0.95 23.24 -5.30
CA GLU A 583 0.82 24.10 -6.48
C GLU A 583 0.22 23.34 -7.67
N VAL A 584 0.65 22.09 -7.92
CA VAL A 584 0.06 21.23 -8.97
C VAL A 584 -1.44 21.07 -8.74
N GLN A 585 -1.85 20.68 -7.53
CA GLN A 585 -3.26 20.50 -7.18
C GLN A 585 -4.06 21.80 -7.30
N ARG A 586 -3.49 22.95 -6.91
CA ARG A 586 -4.12 24.24 -7.05
C ARG A 586 -4.38 24.58 -8.53
N VAL A 587 -3.40 24.36 -9.40
CA VAL A 587 -3.54 24.54 -10.84
C VAL A 587 -4.64 23.66 -11.43
N MET A 588 -4.73 22.40 -10.96
CA MET A 588 -5.80 21.49 -11.38
C MET A 588 -7.18 21.98 -10.93
N LEU A 589 -7.31 22.51 -9.71
CA LEU A 589 -8.57 23.06 -9.20
C LEU A 589 -9.00 24.32 -9.94
N ASP A 590 -8.05 25.15 -10.37
CA ASP A 590 -8.31 26.35 -11.18
C ASP A 590 -8.74 26.02 -12.63
N ALA A 591 -8.45 24.79 -13.11
CA ALA A 591 -8.86 24.34 -14.42
C ALA A 591 -10.39 24.06 -14.47
N ALA A 592 -10.98 24.19 -15.66
CA ALA A 592 -12.36 23.76 -15.90
C ALA A 592 -12.52 22.25 -15.66
N ALA A 593 -13.75 21.77 -15.45
CA ALA A 593 -14.10 20.39 -15.06
C ALA A 593 -13.27 19.28 -15.70
N SER A 594 -13.21 18.12 -15.01
CA SER A 594 -12.49 16.93 -15.42
C SER A 594 -12.62 16.61 -16.90
N PRO A 595 -11.52 16.36 -17.60
CA PRO A 595 -11.56 15.90 -18.98
C PRO A 595 -11.98 14.43 -19.14
N VAL A 596 -12.12 13.68 -18.04
CA VAL A 596 -12.37 12.23 -18.08
C VAL A 596 -13.87 11.95 -18.13
N SER A 597 -14.29 11.20 -19.14
CA SER A 597 -15.68 10.69 -19.27
C SER A 597 -15.77 9.26 -18.72
N ARG A 598 -16.94 8.84 -18.25
CA ARG A 598 -17.20 7.45 -17.88
C ARG A 598 -16.91 6.48 -19.01
N ALA A 599 -17.17 6.86 -20.26
CA ALA A 599 -16.83 6.06 -21.43
C ALA A 599 -15.32 5.78 -21.53
N ALA A 600 -14.47 6.74 -21.19
CA ALA A 600 -13.02 6.51 -21.16
C ALA A 600 -12.61 5.51 -20.08
N LEU A 601 -13.27 5.55 -18.90
CA LEU A 601 -13.05 4.59 -17.81
C LEU A 601 -13.55 3.17 -18.14
N LEU A 602 -14.47 3.04 -19.09
CA LEU A 602 -15.06 1.79 -19.58
C LEU A 602 -14.38 1.25 -20.85
N ALA A 603 -13.39 1.95 -21.40
CA ALA A 603 -12.72 1.56 -22.65
C ALA A 603 -12.14 0.13 -22.53
N PHE A 604 -12.55 -0.76 -23.45
CA PHE A 604 -12.06 -2.13 -23.42
C PHE A 604 -10.62 -2.22 -23.97
N PRO A 605 -9.70 -2.86 -23.24
CA PRO A 605 -8.31 -3.04 -23.70
C PRO A 605 -8.20 -4.23 -24.68
N LEU A 606 -8.61 -4.02 -25.91
CA LEU A 606 -8.65 -5.04 -26.94
C LEU A 606 -7.24 -5.47 -27.38
N LEU A 607 -7.04 -6.80 -27.53
CA LEU A 607 -5.82 -7.37 -28.10
C LEU A 607 -5.61 -6.84 -29.52
N GLY A 608 -4.49 -6.17 -29.73
CA GLY A 608 -4.11 -5.62 -31.04
C GLY A 608 -3.95 -6.71 -32.10
N GLU A 609 -4.38 -6.41 -33.33
CA GLU A 609 -4.29 -7.35 -34.47
C GLU A 609 -2.84 -7.79 -34.69
N GLY A 610 -2.62 -9.09 -34.85
CA GLY A 610 -1.32 -9.69 -35.13
C GLY A 610 -0.36 -9.83 -33.94
N LYS A 611 -0.65 -9.29 -32.76
CA LYS A 611 0.27 -9.34 -31.61
C LYS A 611 0.65 -10.75 -31.17
N LEU A 612 -0.26 -11.72 -31.29
CA LEU A 612 -0.06 -13.12 -30.87
C LEU A 612 -0.15 -14.12 -32.04
N ASP A 613 -0.02 -13.68 -33.30
CA ASP A 613 -0.11 -14.56 -34.47
C ASP A 613 1.08 -15.52 -34.57
N ALA A 614 2.28 -15.07 -34.18
CA ALA A 614 3.45 -15.93 -34.14
C ALA A 614 3.42 -16.86 -32.93
N SER A 615 3.49 -18.18 -33.19
CA SER A 615 3.43 -19.20 -32.10
C SER A 615 4.45 -18.96 -30.98
N GLU A 616 5.68 -18.59 -31.36
CA GLU A 616 6.76 -18.32 -30.40
C GLU A 616 6.46 -17.13 -29.47
N VAL A 617 5.84 -16.07 -30.00
CA VAL A 617 5.44 -14.89 -29.22
C VAL A 617 4.31 -15.24 -28.26
N LYS A 618 3.33 -15.99 -28.74
CA LYS A 618 2.21 -16.47 -27.95
C LYS A 618 2.69 -17.40 -26.82
N GLU A 619 3.51 -18.40 -27.13
CA GLU A 619 4.06 -19.33 -26.14
C GLU A 619 4.89 -18.60 -25.07
N ALA A 620 5.70 -17.62 -25.47
CA ALA A 620 6.48 -16.81 -24.54
C ALA A 620 5.58 -15.98 -23.60
N ALA A 621 4.50 -15.38 -24.12
CA ALA A 621 3.55 -14.61 -23.30
C ALA A 621 2.81 -15.51 -22.30
N VAL A 622 2.31 -16.67 -22.72
CA VAL A 622 1.62 -17.63 -21.86
C VAL A 622 2.56 -18.14 -20.77
N LEU A 623 3.80 -18.49 -21.13
CA LEU A 623 4.80 -18.95 -20.17
C LEU A 623 5.17 -17.85 -19.15
N ARG A 624 5.29 -16.60 -19.59
CA ARG A 624 5.58 -15.46 -18.68
C ARG A 624 4.48 -15.30 -17.62
N TYR A 625 3.20 -15.37 -17.99
CA TYR A 625 2.10 -15.25 -17.03
C TYR A 625 2.00 -16.48 -16.13
N ALA A 626 2.15 -17.67 -16.67
CA ALA A 626 2.19 -18.89 -15.86
C ALA A 626 3.36 -18.88 -14.86
N HIS A 627 4.55 -18.43 -15.29
CA HIS A 627 5.71 -18.27 -14.40
C HIS A 627 5.45 -17.24 -13.29
N SER A 628 4.91 -16.07 -13.65
CA SER A 628 4.50 -15.03 -12.70
C SER A 628 3.61 -15.61 -11.60
N MET A 629 2.56 -16.36 -12.00
CA MET A 629 1.64 -17.01 -11.06
C MET A 629 2.32 -18.08 -10.20
N VAL A 630 3.04 -19.00 -10.80
CA VAL A 630 3.70 -20.11 -10.05
C VAL A 630 4.72 -19.55 -9.05
N ALA A 631 5.53 -18.57 -9.44
CA ALA A 631 6.56 -17.98 -8.60
C ALA A 631 5.99 -17.27 -7.35
N TYR A 632 4.78 -16.72 -7.44
CA TYR A 632 4.09 -16.09 -6.31
C TYR A 632 3.26 -17.09 -5.49
N VAL A 633 2.49 -17.97 -6.16
CA VAL A 633 1.56 -18.90 -5.50
C VAL A 633 2.31 -19.97 -4.70
N GLU A 634 3.51 -20.41 -5.14
CA GLU A 634 4.32 -21.38 -4.42
C GLU A 634 4.61 -20.93 -2.98
N PRO A 635 5.29 -19.80 -2.73
CA PRO A 635 5.60 -19.36 -1.37
C PRO A 635 4.33 -19.04 -0.58
N TRP A 636 3.30 -18.52 -1.23
CA TRP A 636 2.03 -18.21 -0.58
C TRP A 636 1.33 -19.46 -0.04
N VAL A 637 1.12 -20.45 -0.89
CA VAL A 637 0.39 -21.68 -0.54
C VAL A 637 1.22 -22.57 0.37
N ARG A 638 2.50 -22.77 0.08
CA ARG A 638 3.33 -23.73 0.80
C ARG A 638 3.93 -23.19 2.08
N ARG A 639 4.31 -21.92 2.12
CA ARG A 639 5.08 -21.32 3.21
C ARG A 639 4.36 -20.20 3.95
N GLY A 640 3.21 -19.73 3.46
CA GLY A 640 2.45 -18.64 4.08
C GLY A 640 3.10 -17.26 3.88
N VAL A 641 3.82 -17.06 2.78
CA VAL A 641 4.45 -15.77 2.46
C VAL A 641 3.49 -14.98 1.59
N GLY A 642 2.82 -13.99 2.18
CA GLY A 642 1.79 -13.19 1.51
C GLY A 642 2.32 -12.15 0.54
N CYS A 643 3.48 -11.55 0.83
CA CYS A 643 4.15 -10.57 -0.01
C CYS A 643 5.63 -10.93 -0.11
N SER A 644 6.15 -11.06 -1.32
CA SER A 644 7.54 -11.44 -1.56
C SER A 644 8.11 -10.77 -2.80
N GLY A 645 9.41 -10.52 -2.80
CA GLY A 645 10.17 -10.28 -4.01
C GLY A 645 10.32 -11.59 -4.76
N VAL A 646 9.72 -11.69 -5.94
CA VAL A 646 9.83 -12.85 -6.83
C VAL A 646 10.61 -12.45 -8.07
N PRO A 647 11.61 -13.26 -8.49
CA PRO A 647 12.29 -12.99 -9.75
C PRO A 647 11.30 -13.14 -10.90
N ASP A 648 11.25 -12.15 -11.79
CA ASP A 648 10.52 -12.28 -13.03
C ASP A 648 11.25 -13.22 -14.01
N PHE A 649 10.73 -13.33 -15.23
CA PHE A 649 11.34 -14.16 -16.27
C PHE A 649 12.75 -13.70 -16.66
N ASP A 650 13.04 -12.41 -16.54
CA ASP A 650 14.34 -11.79 -16.82
C ASP A 650 15.25 -11.67 -15.57
N GLN A 651 14.92 -12.37 -14.48
CA GLN A 651 15.62 -12.37 -13.18
C GLN A 651 15.54 -11.01 -12.44
N ILE A 652 14.60 -10.14 -12.83
CA ILE A 652 14.35 -8.89 -12.12
C ILE A 652 13.38 -9.19 -10.99
N GLU A 653 13.73 -8.76 -9.77
CA GLU A 653 12.86 -8.95 -8.61
C GLU A 653 11.68 -7.98 -8.63
N GLU A 654 10.47 -8.54 -8.64
CA GLU A 654 9.21 -7.81 -8.51
C GLU A 654 8.60 -8.09 -7.13
N MET A 655 8.19 -7.05 -6.42
CA MET A 655 7.38 -7.20 -5.21
C MET A 655 5.94 -7.48 -5.64
N LYS A 656 5.44 -8.66 -5.27
CA LYS A 656 4.09 -9.11 -5.64
C LYS A 656 3.22 -9.30 -4.41
N ASP A 657 1.93 -9.02 -4.61
CA ASP A 657 0.82 -9.37 -3.73
C ASP A 657 -0.29 -10.06 -4.53
N ARG A 658 -1.39 -10.40 -3.89
CA ARG A 658 -2.50 -11.15 -4.50
C ARG A 658 -3.11 -10.47 -5.72
N ALA A 659 -3.16 -9.14 -5.74
CA ALA A 659 -3.78 -8.37 -6.83
C ALA A 659 -3.08 -8.59 -8.18
N THR A 660 -1.77 -8.87 -8.18
CA THR A 660 -1.02 -9.18 -9.40
C THR A 660 -1.54 -10.47 -10.07
N GLU A 661 -1.84 -11.48 -9.27
CA GLU A 661 -2.29 -12.79 -9.77
C GLU A 661 -3.70 -12.74 -10.37
N ARG A 662 -4.53 -11.80 -9.91
CA ARG A 662 -5.86 -11.54 -10.47
C ARG A 662 -5.79 -11.13 -11.94
N ILE A 663 -4.78 -10.36 -12.32
CA ILE A 663 -4.57 -9.93 -13.72
C ILE A 663 -4.12 -11.11 -14.58
N ASP A 664 -3.05 -11.80 -14.19
CA ASP A 664 -2.44 -12.87 -14.97
C ASP A 664 -3.43 -14.03 -15.17
N GLY A 665 -4.16 -14.41 -14.11
CA GLY A 665 -5.23 -15.40 -14.17
C GLY A 665 -6.38 -14.98 -15.11
N ALA A 666 -6.82 -13.72 -15.02
CA ALA A 666 -7.88 -13.20 -15.89
C ALA A 666 -7.47 -13.13 -17.36
N ILE A 667 -6.21 -12.77 -17.68
CA ILE A 667 -5.71 -12.77 -19.07
C ILE A 667 -5.71 -14.18 -19.65
N LEU A 668 -5.14 -15.16 -18.93
CA LEU A 668 -5.09 -16.54 -19.40
C LEU A 668 -6.49 -17.13 -19.58
N ALA A 669 -7.40 -16.87 -18.64
CA ALA A 669 -8.79 -17.28 -18.73
C ALA A 669 -9.52 -16.63 -19.92
N ASN A 670 -9.31 -15.32 -20.16
CA ASN A 670 -9.90 -14.59 -21.28
C ASN A 670 -9.39 -15.12 -22.62
N TRP A 671 -8.07 -15.31 -22.77
CA TRP A 671 -7.49 -15.84 -23.99
C TRP A 671 -7.99 -17.26 -24.29
N ARG A 672 -8.14 -18.11 -23.27
CA ARG A 672 -8.76 -19.45 -23.41
C ARG A 672 -10.22 -19.31 -23.85
N LEU A 673 -10.99 -18.44 -23.23
CA LEU A 673 -12.40 -18.22 -23.56
C LEU A 673 -12.59 -17.80 -25.02
N HIS A 674 -11.70 -16.97 -25.54
CA HIS A 674 -11.77 -16.44 -26.90
C HIS A 674 -10.99 -17.27 -27.93
N GLY A 675 -10.45 -18.44 -27.55
CA GLY A 675 -9.78 -19.37 -28.46
C GLY A 675 -8.40 -18.90 -28.95
N VAL A 676 -7.78 -17.93 -28.25
CA VAL A 676 -6.38 -17.49 -28.52
C VAL A 676 -5.42 -18.59 -28.07
N ILE A 677 -5.69 -19.23 -26.93
CA ILE A 677 -4.93 -20.35 -26.36
C ILE A 677 -5.88 -21.49 -25.96
N SER A 678 -5.33 -22.70 -25.84
CA SER A 678 -6.02 -23.88 -25.35
C SER A 678 -5.71 -24.15 -23.86
N GLN A 679 -6.49 -25.05 -23.22
CA GLN A 679 -6.21 -25.55 -21.88
C GLN A 679 -4.86 -26.26 -21.82
N ASP A 680 -4.54 -27.08 -22.83
CA ASP A 680 -3.28 -27.81 -22.90
C ASP A 680 -2.06 -26.86 -22.95
N GLU A 681 -2.16 -25.73 -23.67
CA GLU A 681 -1.10 -24.71 -23.72
C GLU A 681 -0.90 -24.05 -22.33
N ILE A 682 -1.98 -23.82 -21.55
CA ILE A 682 -1.89 -23.30 -20.17
C ILE A 682 -1.18 -24.32 -19.28
N GLU A 683 -1.62 -25.58 -19.29
CA GLU A 683 -1.05 -26.63 -18.45
C GLU A 683 0.42 -26.90 -18.75
N ASP A 684 0.79 -26.89 -20.05
CA ASP A 684 2.19 -27.02 -20.44
C ASP A 684 3.04 -25.83 -19.99
N ALA A 685 2.50 -24.62 -20.02
CA ALA A 685 3.17 -23.43 -19.52
C ALA A 685 3.36 -23.48 -17.99
N VAL A 686 2.35 -23.93 -17.26
CA VAL A 686 2.45 -24.12 -15.78
C VAL A 686 3.51 -25.16 -15.43
N ARG A 687 3.61 -26.28 -16.16
CA ARG A 687 4.67 -27.29 -15.95
C ARG A 687 6.07 -26.72 -16.23
N LYS A 688 6.23 -25.96 -17.32
CA LYS A 688 7.50 -25.29 -17.66
C LYS A 688 7.86 -24.23 -16.62
N ALA A 689 6.88 -23.45 -16.18
CA ALA A 689 7.05 -22.45 -15.15
C ALA A 689 7.50 -23.06 -13.82
N ALA A 690 6.94 -24.20 -13.41
CA ALA A 690 7.35 -24.92 -12.21
C ALA A 690 8.83 -25.32 -12.26
N ALA A 691 9.32 -25.79 -13.41
CA ALA A 691 10.74 -26.13 -13.56
C ALA A 691 11.65 -24.90 -13.45
N ILE A 692 11.23 -23.74 -14.00
CA ILE A 692 11.99 -22.48 -13.89
C ILE A 692 12.01 -22.00 -12.43
N VAL A 693 10.87 -22.05 -11.73
CA VAL A 693 10.79 -21.67 -10.32
C VAL A 693 11.65 -22.60 -9.46
N ASP A 694 11.69 -23.89 -9.75
CA ASP A 694 12.59 -24.84 -9.08
C ASP A 694 14.07 -24.44 -9.24
N GLU A 695 14.50 -24.02 -10.44
CA GLU A 695 15.86 -23.53 -10.68
C GLU A 695 16.16 -22.23 -9.92
N GLN A 696 15.22 -21.28 -9.94
CA GLN A 696 15.35 -19.98 -9.28
C GLN A 696 15.35 -20.11 -7.75
N SER A 697 14.73 -21.15 -7.19
CA SER A 697 14.52 -21.33 -5.76
C SER A 697 15.53 -22.27 -5.08
N THR A 698 16.58 -22.71 -5.79
CA THR A 698 17.56 -23.69 -5.28
C THR A 698 18.28 -23.25 -3.99
N GLU A 699 18.46 -21.95 -3.78
CA GLU A 699 19.12 -21.39 -2.59
C GLU A 699 18.13 -21.00 -1.48
N VAL A 700 16.82 -21.15 -1.71
CA VAL A 700 15.79 -20.79 -0.72
C VAL A 700 15.72 -21.88 0.35
N SER A 701 15.99 -21.48 1.60
CA SER A 701 15.96 -22.43 2.73
C SER A 701 14.59 -23.06 2.89
N GLY A 702 14.56 -24.41 2.93
CA GLY A 702 13.33 -25.19 3.09
C GLY A 702 12.47 -25.30 1.83
N TYR A 703 12.97 -24.85 0.68
CA TYR A 703 12.28 -25.06 -0.59
C TYR A 703 12.22 -26.54 -0.97
N VAL A 704 11.06 -26.97 -1.44
CA VAL A 704 10.83 -28.33 -1.95
C VAL A 704 10.45 -28.20 -3.43
N PRO A 705 11.18 -28.85 -4.36
CA PRO A 705 10.90 -28.72 -5.78
C PRO A 705 9.45 -29.10 -6.17
N LEU A 706 8.87 -28.32 -7.04
CA LEU A 706 7.52 -28.54 -7.58
C LEU A 706 7.50 -29.71 -8.59
N ALA A 707 8.51 -29.79 -9.43
CA ALA A 707 8.63 -30.76 -10.52
C ALA A 707 9.27 -32.10 -10.10
N GLY A 708 10.06 -32.10 -9.03
CA GLY A 708 11.05 -33.16 -8.76
C GLY A 708 10.58 -34.44 -8.09
N THR A 709 9.30 -34.58 -7.65
CA THR A 709 8.88 -35.70 -6.81
C THR A 709 7.75 -36.56 -7.37
N ARG A 710 7.23 -36.32 -8.58
CA ARG A 710 6.04 -36.99 -9.08
C ARG A 710 6.28 -37.77 -10.37
N GLU A 711 5.84 -38.99 -10.38
CA GLU A 711 6.15 -40.01 -11.42
C GLU A 711 5.43 -39.77 -12.78
N THR A 712 4.43 -38.88 -12.84
CA THR A 712 3.69 -38.57 -14.08
C THR A 712 3.40 -37.08 -14.20
N GLN A 713 3.24 -36.57 -15.42
CA GLN A 713 2.92 -35.14 -15.69
C GLN A 713 1.57 -34.71 -15.09
N ASP A 714 0.57 -35.60 -15.06
CA ASP A 714 -0.74 -35.33 -14.49
C ASP A 714 -0.67 -35.19 -12.95
N SER A 715 0.18 -36.02 -12.30
CA SER A 715 0.37 -35.93 -10.85
C SER A 715 1.11 -34.66 -10.40
N MET A 716 1.88 -34.03 -11.29
CA MET A 716 2.53 -32.77 -11.02
C MET A 716 1.53 -31.62 -10.84
N LEU A 717 0.53 -31.50 -11.72
CA LEU A 717 -0.49 -30.45 -11.62
C LEU A 717 -1.43 -30.61 -10.41
N ALA A 718 -1.42 -31.76 -9.74
CA ALA A 718 -2.12 -31.97 -8.47
C ALA A 718 -1.32 -31.51 -7.24
N GLU A 719 -0.11 -30.95 -7.43
CA GLU A 719 0.62 -30.28 -6.36
C GLU A 719 -0.16 -29.01 -5.93
N PRO A 720 -0.32 -28.75 -4.59
CA PRO A 720 -1.23 -27.70 -4.11
C PRO A 720 -1.02 -26.32 -4.72
N ALA A 721 0.22 -25.89 -4.91
CA ALA A 721 0.48 -24.57 -5.49
C ALA A 721 0.13 -24.52 -6.99
N LEU A 722 0.44 -25.59 -7.76
CA LEU A 722 0.10 -25.64 -9.19
C LEU A 722 -1.41 -25.81 -9.40
N ALA A 723 -2.07 -26.61 -8.55
CA ALA A 723 -3.51 -26.74 -8.55
C ALA A 723 -4.21 -25.41 -8.23
N ALA A 724 -3.67 -24.63 -7.29
CA ALA A 724 -4.17 -23.29 -6.99
C ALA A 724 -4.05 -22.32 -8.20
N VAL A 725 -2.93 -22.35 -8.92
CA VAL A 725 -2.76 -21.57 -10.16
C VAL A 725 -3.83 -21.88 -11.19
N LEU A 726 -4.07 -23.17 -11.46
CA LEU A 726 -5.10 -23.60 -12.43
C LEU A 726 -6.51 -23.22 -11.96
N GLU A 727 -6.78 -23.33 -10.68
CA GLU A 727 -8.06 -22.95 -10.09
C GLU A 727 -8.30 -21.44 -10.17
N ILE A 728 -7.28 -20.59 -9.92
CA ILE A 728 -7.36 -19.13 -10.10
C ILE A 728 -7.75 -18.79 -11.55
N ILE A 729 -7.17 -19.46 -12.54
CA ILE A 729 -7.50 -19.26 -13.95
C ILE A 729 -8.95 -19.65 -14.24
N ASP A 730 -9.44 -20.75 -13.68
CA ASP A 730 -10.82 -21.20 -13.85
C ASP A 730 -11.81 -20.28 -13.14
N ASP A 731 -11.50 -19.86 -11.92
CA ASP A 731 -12.33 -18.96 -11.12
C ASP A 731 -12.45 -17.56 -11.74
N ALA A 732 -11.46 -17.11 -12.53
CA ALA A 732 -11.55 -15.86 -13.25
C ALA A 732 -12.73 -15.80 -14.25
N LEU A 733 -13.23 -16.95 -14.73
CA LEU A 733 -14.44 -17.03 -15.59
C LEU A 733 -15.73 -17.15 -14.81
N SER A 734 -15.71 -17.83 -13.66
CA SER A 734 -16.91 -18.22 -12.90
C SER A 734 -17.20 -17.29 -11.73
N SER A 735 -16.20 -16.73 -11.09
CA SER A 735 -16.31 -15.83 -9.95
C SER A 735 -16.84 -14.45 -10.38
N PRO A 736 -17.73 -13.81 -9.58
CA PRO A 736 -18.23 -12.47 -9.88
C PRO A 736 -17.15 -11.39 -9.98
N SER A 737 -16.07 -11.52 -9.22
CA SER A 737 -15.01 -10.50 -9.12
C SER A 737 -13.63 -11.00 -9.54
N ALA A 738 -13.48 -12.28 -9.92
CA ALA A 738 -12.20 -12.93 -10.23
C ALA A 738 -11.14 -12.77 -9.13
N TYR A 739 -11.56 -12.75 -7.86
CA TYR A 739 -10.65 -12.73 -6.73
C TYR A 739 -9.93 -14.07 -6.57
N VAL A 740 -8.67 -14.01 -6.19
CA VAL A 740 -7.78 -15.18 -6.09
C VAL A 740 -7.82 -15.83 -4.71
N GLU A 741 -8.31 -15.10 -3.70
CA GLU A 741 -8.35 -15.53 -2.31
C GLU A 741 -9.05 -16.89 -2.10
N PRO A 742 -10.20 -17.18 -2.72
CA PRO A 742 -10.87 -18.45 -2.48
C PRO A 742 -10.00 -19.67 -2.83
N ALA A 743 -9.27 -19.63 -3.94
CA ALA A 743 -8.36 -20.68 -4.34
C ALA A 743 -7.13 -20.73 -3.43
N LEU A 744 -6.47 -19.60 -3.19
CA LEU A 744 -5.29 -19.52 -2.35
C LEU A 744 -5.57 -20.04 -0.93
N PHE A 745 -6.66 -19.58 -0.30
CA PHE A 745 -7.04 -19.98 1.07
C PHE A 745 -7.33 -21.47 1.16
N ARG A 746 -8.08 -22.01 0.20
CA ARG A 746 -8.40 -23.44 0.17
C ARG A 746 -7.14 -24.30 0.13
N HIS A 747 -6.24 -23.98 -0.78
CA HIS A 747 -5.00 -24.75 -0.94
C HIS A 747 -4.05 -24.57 0.23
N ARG A 748 -3.91 -23.35 0.77
CA ARG A 748 -3.08 -23.10 1.94
C ARG A 748 -3.59 -23.82 3.19
N ARG A 749 -4.90 -23.73 3.48
CA ARG A 749 -5.53 -24.48 4.59
C ARG A 749 -5.31 -26.00 4.42
N GLY A 750 -5.41 -26.52 3.19
CA GLY A 750 -5.09 -27.91 2.89
C GLY A 750 -3.66 -28.30 3.22
N VAL A 751 -2.69 -27.45 2.88
CA VAL A 751 -1.26 -27.66 3.20
C VAL A 751 -1.01 -27.59 4.72
N LYS A 752 -1.67 -26.68 5.44
CA LYS A 752 -1.54 -26.57 6.92
C LYS A 752 -2.16 -27.77 7.65
N ALA A 753 -3.20 -28.37 7.09
CA ALA A 753 -3.91 -29.49 7.72
C ALA A 753 -3.23 -30.86 7.49
N GLY A 754 -2.33 -30.99 6.52
CA GLY A 754 -1.78 -32.29 6.22
C GLY A 754 -0.52 -32.57 5.72
#